data_372e68c02a4323bd3d63cf6df426c67f
#
_entry.id   372e68c02a4323bd3d63cf6df426c67f
#
_cell.length_a   1.000
_cell.length_b   1.000
_cell.length_c   1.000
_cell.angle_alpha   90.00
_cell.angle_beta   90.00
_cell.angle_gamma   90.00
#
_symmetry.space_group_name_H-M   'P 1'
#
loop_
_entity.id
_entity.type
_entity.pdbx_description
1 polymer ?
#
loop_
_entity_poly.entity_id
_entity_poly.type
_entity_poly.pdbx_seq_one_letter_code
_entity_poly.pdbx_strand_id
1 'polypeptide(L)'
;MSGNRKSDSLKAVRGASPDRLHATLALDAPVSSVKQVSPARAQALACAMGIGTVRDLLQCYPLRYVDMSKVVTAQSAQIGAQCTLAAQVYEVKMKRIRPKLTLTEVSLVDGTGLVIASCFNQPWLSEKIVKGDSVVVSGKVEFSYGFKRMTNPLIEKHEPGEEVQGKILPIHPATSKISRAMMKRIVGNALQQVQGAYDPLPLKFRRKYRLYSRFEAFRGIHNPLSLEDSIQARRRLRYEELFYLELELVDRERKRALQHVPFRQVLSDGDMNRVKACLPFSLTEDQETAVGDILAKMAEGYPMNHLLLGDVGTGKTVVAAFALVCAALSGHQAMLMGPTEVLVSQYGISLGPILDACNVPWSTLMGQTPREEKEAVIAQFACGDIKILFGTHALLQDDVVAHDCSLVCIDEQQRFGVEQRQTLIAKAPGADILSMTATPIPRSLALARYGGLSLSYLHRPPAKQGGRTTKVCHFSEEGIAYDALRAALSRGEQAYVICPLIGLQLPKNKSTARDDEDDDAPIEYAAIEWGLEHDAIGDTLSAATKHAEILRSQVAPQASIALLHGKMAPREKNEVMSRFRDGDIDVLVSTTVVEVGVDVPNATVMIIEDADRFGLAQLHQLRGRVGRGALPGQVFLVSRSRAPEALERLSAMEKTEDGFALSEMDLSLRREGDIFGDRQHGASPLKLVNVVRDKAVIEAAYRDARSIFQADALTDDERAIIMQELQTIQEMRNR
;
A
#
# COMPACT_ATOMS: atom_id res chain seq x y z
N MET A 1 -49.24 30.17 28.46
CA MET A 1 -48.64 31.18 27.53
C MET A 1 -47.20 30.75 27.18
N SER A 2 -47.05 29.82 26.33
CA SER A 2 -45.74 29.42 25.79
C SER A 2 -45.91 28.79 24.40
N GLY A 3 -46.11 29.61 23.44
CA GLY A 3 -46.23 29.19 22.04
C GLY A 3 -46.18 30.42 21.21
N ASN A 4 -45.01 30.79 20.71
CA ASN A 4 -44.87 31.64 19.51
C ASN A 4 -43.44 32.23 19.32
N ARG A 5 -42.37 31.54 19.72
CA ARG A 5 -41.02 32.00 19.37
C ARG A 5 -40.35 31.26 18.24
N LYS A 6 -40.94 30.17 17.74
CA LYS A 6 -40.39 29.42 16.58
C LYS A 6 -40.89 29.89 15.22
N SER A 7 -41.97 30.70 15.16
CA SER A 7 -42.50 31.21 13.88
C SER A 7 -41.81 32.51 13.42
N ASP A 8 -41.20 33.28 14.33
CA ASP A 8 -40.60 34.55 13.96
C ASP A 8 -39.18 34.42 13.37
N SER A 9 -38.45 33.38 13.74
CA SER A 9 -37.14 33.13 13.11
C SER A 9 -37.25 32.63 11.66
N LEU A 10 -38.34 31.97 11.31
CA LEU A 10 -38.63 31.53 9.92
C LEU A 10 -39.20 32.66 9.07
N LYS A 11 -39.82 33.68 9.68
CA LYS A 11 -40.31 34.88 8.96
C LYS A 11 -39.20 35.85 8.61
N ALA A 12 -38.15 35.95 9.43
CA ALA A 12 -36.98 36.79 9.14
C ALA A 12 -36.17 36.35 7.91
N VAL A 13 -36.21 35.00 7.63
CA VAL A 13 -35.56 34.46 6.43
C VAL A 13 -36.37 34.69 5.16
N ARG A 14 -37.70 34.91 5.28
CA ARG A 14 -38.60 35.18 4.13
C ARG A 14 -38.54 36.58 3.58
N GLY A 15 -37.83 37.52 4.23
CA GLY A 15 -37.72 38.90 3.80
C GLY A 15 -36.45 39.22 2.99
N ALA A 16 -35.58 38.27 2.78
CA ALA A 16 -34.42 38.46 1.88
C ALA A 16 -34.89 38.39 0.41
N SER A 17 -34.55 39.41 -0.38
CA SER A 17 -34.83 39.45 -1.81
C SER A 17 -34.46 38.14 -2.48
N PRO A 18 -35.34 37.52 -3.34
CA PRO A 18 -35.06 36.27 -4.02
C PRO A 18 -33.75 36.28 -4.83
N ASP A 19 -33.31 37.45 -5.25
CA ASP A 19 -32.06 37.64 -6.02
C ASP A 19 -30.77 37.51 -5.20
N ARG A 20 -30.87 37.39 -3.86
CA ARG A 20 -29.73 37.22 -2.95
C ARG A 20 -29.67 35.80 -2.31
N LEU A 21 -30.69 35.01 -2.48
CA LEU A 21 -30.68 33.59 -2.10
C LEU A 21 -30.06 32.79 -3.26
N HIS A 22 -28.73 32.75 -3.31
CA HIS A 22 -28.07 31.72 -4.10
C HIS A 22 -28.53 30.38 -3.54
N ALA A 23 -29.27 29.61 -4.31
CA ALA A 23 -29.63 28.24 -3.93
C ALA A 23 -28.31 27.47 -3.75
N THR A 24 -27.94 27.18 -2.49
CA THR A 24 -26.74 26.40 -2.19
C THR A 24 -26.96 24.99 -2.71
N LEU A 25 -26.21 24.60 -3.72
CA LEU A 25 -26.28 23.26 -4.26
C LEU A 25 -25.64 22.30 -3.27
N ALA A 26 -26.34 21.22 -2.92
CA ALA A 26 -25.78 20.19 -2.05
C ALA A 26 -24.63 19.46 -2.75
N LEU A 27 -23.61 19.07 -2.00
CA LEU A 27 -22.45 18.33 -2.55
C LEU A 27 -22.87 16.99 -3.16
N ASP A 28 -23.89 16.36 -2.61
CA ASP A 28 -24.38 15.04 -3.05
C ASP A 28 -25.43 15.13 -4.16
N ALA A 29 -25.75 16.35 -4.62
CA ALA A 29 -26.64 16.55 -5.78
C ALA A 29 -26.01 15.97 -7.05
N PRO A 30 -26.84 15.48 -8.01
CA PRO A 30 -26.34 15.00 -9.28
C PRO A 30 -25.52 16.07 -10.01
N VAL A 31 -24.44 15.67 -10.68
CA VAL A 31 -23.58 16.60 -11.44
C VAL A 31 -24.32 17.37 -12.53
N SER A 32 -25.44 16.83 -13.03
CA SER A 32 -26.35 17.51 -13.98
C SER A 32 -27.02 18.76 -13.43
N SER A 33 -27.04 18.94 -12.10
CA SER A 33 -27.56 20.14 -11.45
C SER A 33 -26.60 21.34 -11.53
N VAL A 34 -25.36 21.10 -11.91
CA VAL A 34 -24.36 22.16 -12.10
C VAL A 34 -24.65 22.96 -13.36
N LYS A 35 -24.59 24.29 -13.28
CA LYS A 35 -24.78 25.18 -14.42
C LYS A 35 -23.87 24.78 -15.60
N GLN A 36 -24.43 24.68 -16.79
CA GLN A 36 -23.77 24.28 -18.04
C GLN A 36 -23.42 22.76 -18.15
N VAL A 37 -23.90 21.92 -17.26
CA VAL A 37 -23.82 20.48 -17.39
C VAL A 37 -25.14 19.94 -17.96
N SER A 38 -25.16 19.67 -19.26
CA SER A 38 -26.31 18.99 -19.91
C SER A 38 -26.35 17.51 -19.56
N PRO A 39 -27.49 16.81 -19.74
CA PRO A 39 -27.56 15.36 -19.50
C PRO A 39 -26.50 14.56 -20.25
N ALA A 40 -26.20 14.91 -21.50
CA ALA A 40 -25.15 14.26 -22.29
C ALA A 40 -23.74 14.47 -21.70
N ARG A 41 -23.46 15.67 -21.13
CA ARG A 41 -22.20 15.94 -20.45
C ARG A 41 -22.12 15.21 -19.11
N ALA A 42 -23.22 15.16 -18.36
CA ALA A 42 -23.27 14.39 -17.11
C ALA A 42 -22.98 12.91 -17.36
N GLN A 43 -23.57 12.34 -18.40
CA GLN A 43 -23.28 10.96 -18.81
C GLN A 43 -21.80 10.79 -19.23
N ALA A 44 -21.25 11.75 -19.98
CA ALA A 44 -19.83 11.71 -20.37
C ALA A 44 -18.89 11.80 -19.16
N LEU A 45 -19.22 12.62 -18.14
CA LEU A 45 -18.48 12.71 -16.88
C LEU A 45 -18.56 11.40 -16.09
N ALA A 46 -19.75 10.81 -15.98
CA ALA A 46 -19.95 9.55 -15.28
C ALA A 46 -19.20 8.39 -15.95
N CYS A 47 -19.38 8.19 -17.26
CA CYS A 47 -18.77 7.06 -17.97
C CYS A 47 -17.25 7.16 -18.08
N ALA A 48 -16.69 8.37 -18.29
CA ALA A 48 -15.26 8.53 -18.58
C ALA A 48 -14.41 8.83 -17.33
N MET A 49 -15.01 9.34 -16.25
CA MET A 49 -14.30 9.83 -15.08
C MET A 49 -14.93 9.41 -13.75
N GLY A 50 -16.03 8.65 -13.74
CA GLY A 50 -16.74 8.24 -12.54
C GLY A 50 -17.39 9.42 -11.77
N ILE A 51 -17.65 10.56 -12.42
CA ILE A 51 -18.18 11.77 -11.78
C ILE A 51 -19.72 11.76 -11.90
N GLY A 52 -20.40 11.37 -10.85
CA GLY A 52 -21.87 11.34 -10.78
C GLY A 52 -22.47 12.49 -9.99
N THR A 53 -21.77 13.01 -9.00
CA THR A 53 -22.22 14.05 -8.08
C THR A 53 -21.38 15.31 -8.15
N VAL A 54 -21.85 16.38 -7.53
CA VAL A 54 -21.09 17.64 -7.35
C VAL A 54 -19.84 17.39 -6.50
N ARG A 55 -19.94 16.52 -5.51
CA ARG A 55 -18.81 16.10 -4.66
C ARG A 55 -17.72 15.44 -5.50
N ASP A 56 -18.07 14.47 -6.34
CA ASP A 56 -17.11 13.82 -7.25
C ASP A 56 -16.41 14.81 -8.15
N LEU A 57 -17.18 15.78 -8.68
CA LEU A 57 -16.63 16.84 -9.51
C LEU A 57 -15.62 17.70 -8.78
N LEU A 58 -15.92 18.13 -7.55
CA LEU A 58 -15.00 18.93 -6.73
C LEU A 58 -13.84 18.11 -6.14
N GLN A 59 -13.96 16.79 -6.12
CA GLN A 59 -12.86 15.87 -5.80
C GLN A 59 -12.07 15.42 -7.04
N CYS A 60 -12.41 15.90 -8.24
CA CYS A 60 -11.60 15.75 -9.44
C CYS A 60 -10.49 16.81 -9.45
N TYR A 61 -9.44 16.55 -8.69
CA TYR A 61 -8.37 17.51 -8.41
C TYR A 61 -7.51 17.83 -9.64
N PRO A 62 -6.90 19.04 -9.69
CA PRO A 62 -5.97 19.39 -10.75
C PRO A 62 -4.72 18.50 -10.72
N LEU A 63 -4.28 18.05 -11.90
CA LEU A 63 -3.07 17.25 -12.09
C LEU A 63 -1.80 18.03 -11.75
N ARG A 64 -1.79 19.34 -12.08
CA ARG A 64 -0.69 20.25 -11.83
C ARG A 64 -1.17 21.70 -11.83
N TYR A 65 -0.33 22.58 -11.30
CA TYR A 65 -0.52 24.03 -11.38
C TYR A 65 0.53 24.64 -12.30
N VAL A 66 0.13 25.66 -13.03
CA VAL A 66 1.04 26.48 -13.81
C VAL A 66 1.05 27.87 -13.15
N ASP A 67 2.21 28.25 -12.63
CA ASP A 67 2.40 29.56 -12.04
C ASP A 67 2.68 30.59 -13.13
N MET A 68 1.71 31.46 -13.36
CA MET A 68 1.82 32.58 -14.29
C MET A 68 2.14 33.90 -13.56
N SER A 69 2.45 33.84 -12.29
CA SER A 69 2.72 35.04 -11.50
C SER A 69 4.11 35.65 -11.74
N LYS A 70 5.06 34.80 -12.18
CA LYS A 70 6.44 35.22 -12.47
C LYS A 70 6.67 35.23 -13.97
N VAL A 71 6.32 36.31 -14.60
CA VAL A 71 6.63 36.48 -16.04
C VAL A 71 8.08 36.90 -16.17
N VAL A 72 8.84 36.14 -16.99
CA VAL A 72 10.22 36.44 -17.35
C VAL A 72 10.28 36.93 -18.81
N THR A 73 11.33 37.59 -19.19
CA THR A 73 11.58 37.99 -20.57
C THR A 73 12.25 36.87 -21.36
N ALA A 74 12.14 36.86 -22.68
CA ALA A 74 12.79 35.87 -23.54
C ALA A 74 14.30 35.83 -23.30
N GLN A 75 14.92 36.98 -23.02
CA GLN A 75 16.35 37.06 -22.72
C GLN A 75 16.68 36.39 -21.36
N SER A 76 15.90 36.67 -20.30
CA SER A 76 16.15 36.19 -18.94
C SER A 76 15.68 34.78 -18.68
N ALA A 77 14.91 34.18 -19.57
CA ALA A 77 14.44 32.81 -19.46
C ALA A 77 15.60 31.81 -19.42
N GLN A 78 15.77 31.11 -18.27
CA GLN A 78 16.86 30.18 -18.03
C GLN A 78 16.59 28.84 -18.72
N ILE A 79 17.61 28.30 -19.41
CA ILE A 79 17.57 26.99 -20.05
C ILE A 79 17.46 25.91 -18.96
N GLY A 80 16.56 24.94 -19.16
CA GLY A 80 16.25 23.88 -18.20
C GLY A 80 15.18 24.24 -17.18
N ALA A 81 14.85 25.51 -16.98
CA ALA A 81 13.85 25.97 -16.01
C ALA A 81 12.44 26.02 -16.62
N GLN A 82 11.44 25.87 -15.74
CA GLN A 82 10.04 26.16 -16.05
C GLN A 82 9.83 27.67 -15.97
N CYS A 83 9.51 28.32 -17.09
CA CYS A 83 9.32 29.75 -17.19
C CYS A 83 7.98 30.11 -17.78
N THR A 84 7.46 31.29 -17.43
CA THR A 84 6.27 31.89 -18.04
C THR A 84 6.68 33.18 -18.75
N LEU A 85 6.35 33.31 -20.04
CA LEU A 85 6.61 34.48 -20.85
C LEU A 85 5.29 35.13 -21.29
N ALA A 86 5.24 36.46 -21.27
CA ALA A 86 4.23 37.24 -21.98
C ALA A 86 4.88 37.73 -23.28
N ALA A 87 4.31 37.35 -24.41
CA ALA A 87 4.91 37.63 -25.71
C ALA A 87 3.86 37.86 -26.78
N GLN A 88 4.25 38.48 -27.87
CA GLN A 88 3.43 38.64 -29.06
C GLN A 88 3.74 37.56 -30.07
N VAL A 89 2.72 37.02 -30.72
CA VAL A 89 2.87 36.01 -31.75
C VAL A 89 3.41 36.69 -33.02
N TYR A 90 4.61 36.35 -33.39
CA TYR A 90 5.24 36.81 -34.62
C TYR A 90 4.82 36.00 -35.85
N GLU A 91 4.80 34.67 -35.68
CA GLU A 91 4.45 33.73 -36.79
C GLU A 91 3.93 32.41 -36.23
N VAL A 92 2.97 31.80 -36.96
CA VAL A 92 2.49 30.43 -36.66
C VAL A 92 2.74 29.56 -37.89
N LYS A 93 3.49 28.48 -37.74
CA LYS A 93 3.78 27.52 -38.83
C LYS A 93 3.30 26.13 -38.43
N MET A 94 2.51 25.50 -39.28
CA MET A 94 2.11 24.12 -39.12
C MET A 94 2.85 23.25 -40.12
N LYS A 95 3.52 22.19 -39.62
CA LYS A 95 4.24 21.20 -40.43
C LYS A 95 3.73 19.79 -40.08
N ARG A 96 3.49 18.99 -41.11
CA ARG A 96 3.18 17.57 -40.97
C ARG A 96 4.47 16.78 -41.04
N ILE A 97 4.96 16.24 -39.91
CA ILE A 97 6.21 15.50 -39.85
C ILE A 97 6.03 14.06 -40.30
N ARG A 98 4.90 13.43 -39.91
CA ARG A 98 4.52 12.05 -40.26
C ARG A 98 2.98 11.97 -40.41
N PRO A 99 2.41 10.89 -40.99
CA PRO A 99 0.95 10.75 -41.15
C PRO A 99 0.09 10.98 -39.92
N LYS A 100 0.64 10.73 -38.71
CA LYS A 100 -0.05 10.91 -37.43
C LYS A 100 0.63 11.94 -36.52
N LEU A 101 1.62 12.70 -37.00
CA LEU A 101 2.39 13.65 -36.21
C LEU A 101 2.43 15.02 -36.91
N THR A 102 1.67 15.98 -36.35
CA THR A 102 1.71 17.38 -36.74
C THR A 102 2.51 18.20 -35.73
N LEU A 103 3.28 19.15 -36.17
CA LEU A 103 3.99 20.13 -35.38
C LEU A 103 3.47 21.52 -35.71
N THR A 104 2.96 22.24 -34.72
CA THR A 104 2.64 23.66 -34.81
C THR A 104 3.71 24.45 -34.10
N GLU A 105 4.49 25.21 -34.83
CA GLU A 105 5.52 26.11 -34.25
C GLU A 105 4.94 27.53 -34.16
N VAL A 106 4.95 28.10 -32.97
CA VAL A 106 4.55 29.49 -32.73
C VAL A 106 5.81 30.27 -32.30
N SER A 107 6.19 31.20 -33.14
CA SER A 107 7.30 32.12 -32.86
C SER A 107 6.80 33.29 -32.02
N LEU A 108 7.41 33.50 -30.86
CA LEU A 108 7.00 34.42 -29.81
C LEU A 108 8.08 35.45 -29.58
N VAL A 109 7.71 36.74 -29.58
CA VAL A 109 8.63 37.88 -29.38
C VAL A 109 8.11 38.78 -28.28
N ASP A 110 9.00 39.18 -27.37
CA ASP A 110 8.69 40.10 -26.26
C ASP A 110 9.50 41.41 -26.25
N GLY A 111 10.17 41.71 -27.37
CA GLY A 111 11.07 42.88 -27.48
C GLY A 111 12.48 42.63 -26.93
N THR A 112 12.73 41.59 -26.14
CA THR A 112 14.07 41.20 -25.63
C THR A 112 14.67 40.01 -26.38
N GLY A 113 13.82 39.24 -27.07
CA GLY A 113 14.27 38.06 -27.82
C GLY A 113 13.13 37.25 -28.44
N LEU A 114 13.52 36.13 -29.04
CA LEU A 114 12.63 35.18 -29.68
C LEU A 114 12.63 33.85 -28.92
N VAL A 115 11.43 33.29 -28.68
CA VAL A 115 11.21 31.93 -28.16
C VAL A 115 10.28 31.19 -29.08
N ILE A 116 10.56 29.92 -29.39
CA ILE A 116 9.71 29.11 -30.24
C ILE A 116 8.94 28.10 -29.40
N ALA A 117 7.61 28.16 -29.42
CA ALA A 117 6.73 27.18 -28.85
C ALA A 117 6.44 26.08 -29.86
N SER A 118 6.90 24.85 -29.58
CA SER A 118 6.74 23.68 -30.43
C SER A 118 5.63 22.78 -29.91
N CYS A 119 4.46 22.80 -30.54
CA CYS A 119 3.26 22.08 -30.11
C CYS A 119 3.01 20.86 -31.00
N PHE A 120 3.14 19.66 -30.44
CA PHE A 120 2.90 18.41 -31.17
C PHE A 120 1.43 18.01 -31.09
N ASN A 121 0.88 17.53 -32.22
CA ASN A 121 -0.51 17.06 -32.38
C ASN A 121 -1.58 18.07 -31.94
N GLN A 122 -1.33 19.36 -32.15
CA GLN A 122 -2.24 20.46 -31.83
C GLN A 122 -2.51 21.33 -33.07
N PRO A 123 -3.09 20.79 -34.17
CA PRO A 123 -3.34 21.55 -35.37
C PRO A 123 -4.36 22.70 -35.17
N TRP A 124 -5.32 22.52 -34.24
CA TRP A 124 -6.31 23.53 -33.87
C TRP A 124 -5.70 24.82 -33.31
N LEU A 125 -4.42 24.78 -32.88
CA LEU A 125 -3.73 25.94 -32.30
C LEU A 125 -3.50 27.01 -33.38
N SER A 126 -3.25 26.61 -34.66
CA SER A 126 -3.06 27.54 -35.79
C SER A 126 -4.33 28.30 -36.18
N GLU A 127 -5.51 27.75 -35.85
CA GLU A 127 -6.79 28.43 -36.07
C GLU A 127 -7.13 29.37 -34.90
N LYS A 128 -6.67 29.04 -33.71
CA LYS A 128 -6.99 29.77 -32.48
C LYS A 128 -6.04 30.93 -32.23
N ILE A 129 -4.77 30.81 -32.61
CA ILE A 129 -3.70 31.80 -32.35
C ILE A 129 -3.20 32.29 -33.71
N VAL A 130 -3.27 33.62 -33.90
CA VAL A 130 -2.85 34.28 -35.15
C VAL A 130 -1.72 35.27 -34.91
N LYS A 131 -1.00 35.62 -35.93
CA LYS A 131 0.05 36.65 -35.89
C LYS A 131 -0.51 37.96 -35.31
N GLY A 132 0.22 38.55 -34.35
CA GLY A 132 -0.16 39.79 -33.68
C GLY A 132 -0.91 39.58 -32.36
N ASP A 133 -1.39 38.34 -32.08
CA ASP A 133 -2.01 38.03 -30.78
C ASP A 133 -1.02 38.17 -29.63
N SER A 134 -1.47 38.78 -28.54
CA SER A 134 -0.75 38.75 -27.27
C SER A 134 -1.07 37.42 -26.55
N VAL A 135 -0.02 36.72 -26.11
CA VAL A 135 -0.17 35.41 -25.47
C VAL A 135 0.73 35.30 -24.24
N VAL A 136 0.28 34.54 -23.26
CA VAL A 136 1.11 34.09 -22.16
C VAL A 136 1.44 32.61 -22.38
N VAL A 137 2.73 32.30 -22.33
CA VAL A 137 3.24 30.96 -22.61
C VAL A 137 4.03 30.43 -21.44
N SER A 138 3.69 29.25 -20.93
CA SER A 138 4.39 28.63 -19.83
C SER A 138 4.86 27.21 -20.19
N GLY A 139 6.17 26.97 -20.02
CA GLY A 139 6.80 25.71 -20.36
C GLY A 139 8.25 25.65 -19.90
N LYS A 140 8.83 24.42 -20.05
CA LYS A 140 10.27 24.24 -19.81
C LYS A 140 11.04 24.80 -20.99
N VAL A 141 12.03 25.64 -20.72
CA VAL A 141 12.87 26.25 -21.73
C VAL A 141 14.02 25.31 -22.09
N GLU A 142 14.16 24.99 -23.33
CA GLU A 142 15.23 24.16 -23.89
C GLU A 142 16.00 24.99 -24.95
N PHE A 143 17.25 24.68 -25.20
CA PHE A 143 18.02 25.30 -26.30
C PHE A 143 18.24 24.28 -27.41
N SER A 144 17.68 24.55 -28.58
CA SER A 144 17.73 23.63 -29.72
C SER A 144 17.69 24.41 -31.03
N TYR A 145 18.49 24.00 -32.01
CA TYR A 145 18.60 24.65 -33.33
C TYR A 145 18.87 26.16 -33.28
N GLY A 146 19.69 26.59 -32.33
CA GLY A 146 20.08 27.99 -32.19
C GLY A 146 19.09 28.93 -31.53
N PHE A 147 17.94 28.40 -31.02
CA PHE A 147 16.89 29.16 -30.39
C PHE A 147 16.47 28.57 -29.04
N LYS A 148 15.96 29.43 -28.15
CA LYS A 148 15.22 28.99 -26.96
C LYS A 148 13.88 28.43 -27.42
N ARG A 149 13.54 27.25 -27.00
CA ARG A 149 12.30 26.52 -27.35
C ARG A 149 11.55 26.06 -26.12
N MET A 150 10.24 25.94 -26.24
CA MET A 150 9.39 25.28 -25.26
C MET A 150 8.60 24.16 -25.95
N THR A 151 8.72 22.95 -25.48
CA THR A 151 8.02 21.77 -26.04
C THR A 151 6.67 21.60 -25.36
N ASN A 152 5.58 21.59 -26.14
CA ASN A 152 4.18 21.51 -25.68
C ASN A 152 3.87 22.47 -24.53
N PRO A 153 4.24 23.76 -24.62
CA PRO A 153 3.92 24.72 -23.57
C PRO A 153 2.41 24.97 -23.48
N LEU A 154 1.97 25.47 -22.33
CA LEU A 154 0.65 26.04 -22.22
C LEU A 154 0.65 27.43 -22.88
N ILE A 155 -0.27 27.68 -23.83
CA ILE A 155 -0.43 28.97 -24.49
C ILE A 155 -1.85 29.47 -24.25
N GLU A 156 -1.98 30.68 -23.67
CA GLU A 156 -3.27 31.35 -23.48
C GLU A 156 -3.22 32.74 -24.13
N LYS A 157 -4.31 33.09 -24.84
CA LYS A 157 -4.49 34.48 -25.35
C LYS A 157 -4.71 35.42 -24.17
N HIS A 158 -4.17 36.58 -24.31
CA HIS A 158 -4.24 37.65 -23.35
C HIS A 158 -4.71 38.95 -24.06
N GLU A 159 -5.66 39.67 -23.49
CA GLU A 159 -6.12 40.90 -24.09
C GLU A 159 -5.11 42.06 -23.83
N PRO A 160 -4.84 42.90 -24.84
CA PRO A 160 -3.93 44.04 -24.68
C PRO A 160 -4.43 44.98 -23.59
N GLY A 161 -3.63 45.17 -22.52
CA GLY A 161 -3.96 45.99 -21.38
C GLY A 161 -4.49 45.28 -20.13
N GLU A 162 -4.74 44.00 -20.20
CA GLU A 162 -4.97 43.19 -19.01
C GLU A 162 -3.63 42.89 -18.35
N GLU A 163 -3.42 43.33 -17.09
CA GLU A 163 -2.19 42.99 -16.36
C GLU A 163 -2.09 41.50 -16.19
N VAL A 164 -0.98 40.90 -16.66
CA VAL A 164 -0.62 39.52 -16.42
C VAL A 164 -0.23 39.36 -14.97
N GLN A 165 -1.15 39.68 -14.07
CA GLN A 165 -0.89 39.60 -12.64
C GLN A 165 -1.29 38.22 -12.11
N GLY A 166 -0.28 37.49 -11.64
CA GLY A 166 -0.38 36.60 -10.51
C GLY A 166 -1.39 35.44 -10.60
N LYS A 167 -1.78 34.97 -11.78
CA LYS A 167 -2.73 33.86 -11.88
C LYS A 167 -2.03 32.50 -11.80
N ILE A 168 -2.45 31.68 -10.85
CA ILE A 168 -2.08 30.26 -10.84
C ILE A 168 -3.17 29.48 -11.55
N LEU A 169 -2.77 28.76 -12.60
CA LEU A 169 -3.70 28.05 -13.46
C LEU A 169 -3.74 26.57 -13.08
N PRO A 170 -4.86 26.05 -12.55
CA PRO A 170 -5.04 24.63 -12.31
C PRO A 170 -5.30 23.89 -13.61
N ILE A 171 -4.57 22.81 -13.87
CA ILE A 171 -4.75 21.93 -15.03
C ILE A 171 -5.55 20.71 -14.62
N HIS A 172 -6.84 20.71 -14.93
CA HIS A 172 -7.73 19.57 -14.65
C HIS A 172 -7.57 18.43 -15.67
N PRO A 173 -7.91 17.19 -15.28
CA PRO A 173 -8.09 16.08 -16.23
C PRO A 173 -9.08 16.46 -17.33
N ALA A 174 -8.89 15.86 -18.49
CA ALA A 174 -9.78 16.06 -19.66
C ALA A 174 -10.00 14.72 -20.36
N THR A 175 -11.11 14.63 -21.10
CA THR A 175 -11.45 13.47 -21.92
C THR A 175 -11.66 13.90 -23.36
N SER A 176 -11.83 12.95 -24.27
CA SER A 176 -12.17 13.26 -25.68
C SER A 176 -13.47 14.06 -25.85
N LYS A 177 -14.41 13.92 -24.89
CA LYS A 177 -15.73 14.60 -24.93
C LYS A 177 -15.77 15.88 -24.07
N ILE A 178 -14.84 16.06 -23.11
CA ILE A 178 -14.81 17.21 -22.19
C ILE A 178 -13.40 17.81 -22.20
N SER A 179 -13.26 18.98 -22.80
CA SER A 179 -12.00 19.70 -22.86
C SER A 179 -11.60 20.28 -21.49
N ARG A 180 -10.30 20.56 -21.30
CA ARG A 180 -9.77 21.21 -20.08
C ARG A 180 -10.47 22.54 -19.77
N ALA A 181 -10.72 23.35 -20.80
CA ALA A 181 -11.42 24.63 -20.64
C ALA A 181 -12.87 24.44 -20.17
N MET A 182 -13.56 23.40 -20.70
CA MET A 182 -14.90 23.04 -20.26
C MET A 182 -14.89 22.55 -18.82
N MET A 183 -13.96 21.66 -18.45
CA MET A 183 -13.83 21.16 -17.08
C MET A 183 -13.60 22.31 -16.07
N LYS A 184 -12.65 23.22 -16.36
CA LYS A 184 -12.41 24.44 -15.56
C LYS A 184 -13.67 25.24 -15.34
N ARG A 185 -14.49 25.43 -16.41
CA ARG A 185 -15.74 26.20 -16.35
C ARG A 185 -16.80 25.50 -15.51
N ILE A 186 -16.98 24.18 -15.69
CA ILE A 186 -17.95 23.39 -14.92
C ILE A 186 -17.57 23.40 -13.43
N VAL A 187 -16.30 23.17 -13.09
CA VAL A 187 -15.79 23.24 -11.70
C VAL A 187 -15.99 24.62 -11.12
N GLY A 188 -15.69 25.71 -11.88
CA GLY A 188 -15.94 27.08 -11.44
C GLY A 188 -17.41 27.37 -11.13
N ASN A 189 -18.33 26.89 -11.99
CA ASN A 189 -19.77 26.98 -11.73
C ASN A 189 -20.19 26.20 -10.48
N ALA A 190 -19.67 24.99 -10.30
CA ALA A 190 -19.95 24.20 -9.11
C ALA A 190 -19.49 24.91 -7.83
N LEU A 191 -18.27 25.48 -7.82
CA LEU A 191 -17.76 26.26 -6.70
C LEU A 191 -18.66 27.43 -6.31
N GLN A 192 -19.18 28.16 -7.30
CA GLN A 192 -20.11 29.27 -7.04
C GLN A 192 -21.44 28.77 -6.45
N GLN A 193 -21.92 27.62 -6.89
CA GLN A 193 -23.21 27.06 -6.45
C GLN A 193 -23.15 26.37 -5.07
N VAL A 194 -21.97 25.88 -4.65
CA VAL A 194 -21.77 25.25 -3.33
C VAL A 194 -21.27 26.22 -2.26
N GLN A 195 -21.22 27.52 -2.53
CA GLN A 195 -20.83 28.52 -1.58
C GLN A 195 -21.73 28.46 -0.33
N GLY A 196 -21.12 28.39 0.86
CA GLY A 196 -21.84 28.18 2.12
C GLY A 196 -22.13 26.71 2.43
N ALA A 197 -21.59 25.76 1.66
CA ALA A 197 -21.65 24.35 1.99
C ALA A 197 -21.05 24.10 3.38
N TYR A 198 -21.77 23.26 4.11
CA TYR A 198 -21.46 22.89 5.46
C TYR A 198 -20.12 22.12 5.58
N ASP A 199 -19.38 22.41 6.65
CA ASP A 199 -18.12 21.76 6.96
C ASP A 199 -18.32 20.73 8.10
N PRO A 200 -18.21 19.43 7.84
CA PRO A 200 -18.44 18.41 8.85
C PRO A 200 -17.30 18.23 9.84
N LEU A 201 -16.11 18.79 9.55
CA LEU A 201 -15.00 18.75 10.51
C LEU A 201 -15.22 19.74 11.64
N PRO A 202 -15.20 19.29 12.92
CA PRO A 202 -15.33 20.16 14.07
C PRO A 202 -14.31 21.30 14.08
N LEU A 203 -14.77 22.45 14.55
CA LEU A 203 -13.92 23.63 14.66
C LEU A 203 -12.67 23.38 15.53
N LYS A 204 -12.79 22.49 16.54
CA LYS A 204 -11.68 22.05 17.40
C LYS A 204 -10.51 21.51 16.57
N PHE A 205 -10.75 20.59 15.63
CA PHE A 205 -9.70 20.02 14.78
C PHE A 205 -9.16 21.01 13.77
N ARG A 206 -10.06 21.81 13.16
CA ARG A 206 -9.64 22.87 12.23
C ARG A 206 -8.70 23.88 12.89
N ARG A 207 -9.00 24.32 14.10
CA ARG A 207 -8.14 25.23 14.88
C ARG A 207 -6.82 24.58 15.31
N LYS A 208 -6.88 23.33 15.80
CA LYS A 208 -5.69 22.58 16.24
C LYS A 208 -4.61 22.51 15.17
N TYR A 209 -5.02 22.27 13.92
CA TYR A 209 -4.10 22.13 12.81
C TYR A 209 -4.09 23.32 11.84
N ARG A 210 -4.80 24.40 12.14
CA ARG A 210 -4.94 25.58 11.28
C ARG A 210 -5.38 25.20 9.86
N LEU A 211 -6.44 24.38 9.74
CA LEU A 211 -6.97 23.89 8.49
C LEU A 211 -8.01 24.90 7.93
N TYR A 212 -8.04 25.02 6.61
CA TYR A 212 -9.11 25.70 5.90
C TYR A 212 -10.48 25.08 6.17
N SER A 213 -11.54 25.86 6.01
CA SER A 213 -12.88 25.30 5.86
C SER A 213 -12.97 24.45 4.58
N ARG A 214 -13.97 23.56 4.49
CA ARG A 214 -14.18 22.74 3.30
C ARG A 214 -14.31 23.57 2.03
N PHE A 215 -15.08 24.66 2.09
CA PHE A 215 -15.26 25.55 0.94
C PHE A 215 -13.96 26.28 0.55
N GLU A 216 -13.23 26.81 1.52
CA GLU A 216 -11.90 27.43 1.26
C GLU A 216 -10.94 26.43 0.63
N ALA A 217 -10.96 25.17 1.07
CA ALA A 217 -10.12 24.11 0.51
C ALA A 217 -10.51 23.79 -0.94
N PHE A 218 -11.80 23.64 -1.24
CA PHE A 218 -12.24 23.44 -2.65
C PHE A 218 -11.90 24.65 -3.51
N ARG A 219 -12.10 25.87 -3.00
CA ARG A 219 -11.69 27.08 -3.72
C ARG A 219 -10.18 27.10 -3.95
N GLY A 220 -9.37 26.90 -2.90
CA GLY A 220 -7.92 26.97 -2.98
C GLY A 220 -7.29 25.88 -3.86
N ILE A 221 -7.92 24.71 -4.00
CA ILE A 221 -7.40 23.67 -4.89
C ILE A 221 -7.80 23.91 -6.36
N HIS A 222 -8.98 24.44 -6.64
CA HIS A 222 -9.48 24.63 -8.00
C HIS A 222 -9.31 26.04 -8.57
N ASN A 223 -9.14 27.04 -7.71
CA ASN A 223 -8.91 28.42 -8.08
C ASN A 223 -8.00 29.11 -7.05
N PRO A 224 -6.74 28.66 -6.92
CA PRO A 224 -5.81 29.17 -5.95
C PRO A 224 -5.42 30.64 -6.24
N LEU A 225 -5.30 31.44 -5.19
CA LEU A 225 -4.78 32.80 -5.26
C LEU A 225 -3.25 32.84 -5.25
N SER A 226 -2.63 31.81 -4.63
CA SER A 226 -1.18 31.63 -4.56
C SER A 226 -0.85 30.12 -4.56
N LEU A 227 0.41 29.76 -4.79
CA LEU A 227 0.85 28.35 -4.63
C LEU A 227 0.65 27.90 -3.18
N GLU A 228 0.89 28.77 -2.21
CA GLU A 228 0.66 28.51 -0.79
C GLU A 228 -0.82 28.20 -0.51
N ASP A 229 -1.75 28.94 -1.12
CA ASP A 229 -3.20 28.67 -1.02
C ASP A 229 -3.54 27.24 -1.48
N SER A 230 -2.93 26.79 -2.58
CA SER A 230 -3.12 25.41 -3.06
C SER A 230 -2.53 24.35 -2.12
N ILE A 231 -1.41 24.65 -1.46
CA ILE A 231 -0.76 23.76 -0.48
C ILE A 231 -1.65 23.61 0.76
N GLN A 232 -2.16 24.73 1.30
CA GLN A 232 -3.06 24.70 2.46
C GLN A 232 -4.38 24.01 2.14
N ALA A 233 -4.94 24.24 0.95
CA ALA A 233 -6.12 23.53 0.47
C ALA A 233 -5.89 22.00 0.41
N ARG A 234 -4.78 21.57 -0.19
CA ARG A 234 -4.39 20.15 -0.22
C ARG A 234 -4.21 19.56 1.17
N ARG A 235 -3.56 20.29 2.09
CA ARG A 235 -3.37 19.86 3.46
C ARG A 235 -4.69 19.58 4.16
N ARG A 236 -5.69 20.47 3.99
CA ARG A 236 -7.03 20.28 4.54
C ARG A 236 -7.72 19.03 3.96
N LEU A 237 -7.69 18.87 2.65
CA LEU A 237 -8.37 17.77 1.97
C LEU A 237 -7.70 16.40 2.26
N ARG A 238 -6.37 16.35 2.38
CA ARG A 238 -5.66 15.14 2.82
C ARG A 238 -6.03 14.73 4.23
N TYR A 239 -6.09 15.71 5.16
CA TYR A 239 -6.51 15.44 6.52
C TYR A 239 -7.93 14.90 6.56
N GLU A 240 -8.86 15.49 5.82
CA GLU A 240 -10.24 15.05 5.74
C GLU A 240 -10.38 13.63 5.19
N GLU A 241 -9.68 13.33 4.10
CA GLU A 241 -9.67 12.03 3.45
C GLU A 241 -9.19 10.93 4.42
N LEU A 242 -8.08 11.17 5.11
CA LEU A 242 -7.54 10.27 6.13
C LEU A 242 -8.44 10.14 7.35
N PHE A 243 -8.96 11.26 7.84
CA PHE A 243 -9.82 11.27 9.02
C PHE A 243 -11.06 10.40 8.84
N TYR A 244 -11.74 10.51 7.70
CA TYR A 244 -12.92 9.68 7.43
C TYR A 244 -12.57 8.21 7.13
N LEU A 245 -11.42 7.94 6.53
CA LEU A 245 -10.93 6.58 6.38
C LEU A 245 -10.69 5.92 7.75
N GLU A 246 -9.96 6.60 8.62
CA GLU A 246 -9.67 6.10 9.97
C GLU A 246 -10.94 5.97 10.81
N LEU A 247 -11.85 6.94 10.71
CA LEU A 247 -13.12 6.91 11.42
C LEU A 247 -13.99 5.71 10.98
N GLU A 248 -14.01 5.40 9.69
CA GLU A 248 -14.72 4.22 9.18
C GLU A 248 -14.18 2.93 9.80
N LEU A 249 -12.85 2.82 9.91
CA LEU A 249 -12.20 1.65 10.51
C LEU A 249 -12.51 1.54 12.01
N VAL A 250 -12.42 2.65 12.74
CA VAL A 250 -12.74 2.69 14.17
C VAL A 250 -14.23 2.41 14.43
N ASP A 251 -15.14 2.94 13.61
CA ASP A 251 -16.58 2.67 13.75
C ASP A 251 -16.91 1.20 13.47
N ARG A 252 -16.26 0.59 12.50
CA ARG A 252 -16.42 -0.84 12.19
C ARG A 252 -15.95 -1.72 13.36
N GLU A 253 -14.81 -1.41 13.96
CA GLU A 253 -14.32 -2.11 15.14
C GLU A 253 -15.28 -1.96 16.33
N ARG A 254 -15.74 -0.73 16.57
CA ARG A 254 -16.71 -0.46 17.63
C ARG A 254 -18.01 -1.25 17.43
N LYS A 255 -18.55 -1.26 16.22
CA LYS A 255 -19.77 -2.04 15.91
C LYS A 255 -19.55 -3.53 16.14
N ARG A 256 -18.40 -4.06 15.74
CA ARG A 256 -18.03 -5.45 16.01
C ARG A 256 -17.95 -5.73 17.50
N ALA A 257 -17.32 -4.86 18.27
CA ALA A 257 -17.22 -4.99 19.73
C ALA A 257 -18.58 -4.97 20.44
N LEU A 258 -19.54 -4.20 19.92
CA LEU A 258 -20.90 -4.12 20.51
C LEU A 258 -21.80 -5.31 20.15
N GLN A 259 -21.45 -6.11 19.13
CA GLN A 259 -22.28 -7.24 18.66
C GLN A 259 -22.05 -8.53 19.48
N HIS A 260 -20.95 -8.64 20.20
CA HIS A 260 -20.55 -9.86 20.90
C HIS A 260 -20.20 -9.58 22.35
N VAL A 261 -20.43 -10.57 23.21
CA VAL A 261 -19.95 -10.53 24.59
C VAL A 261 -18.42 -10.72 24.54
N PRO A 262 -17.65 -9.76 25.04
CA PRO A 262 -16.20 -9.85 24.95
C PRO A 262 -15.66 -10.89 25.93
N PHE A 263 -14.57 -11.56 25.54
CA PHE A 263 -13.78 -12.38 26.41
C PHE A 263 -12.86 -11.49 27.26
N ARG A 264 -12.76 -11.78 28.53
CA ARG A 264 -11.78 -11.14 29.40
C ARG A 264 -10.73 -12.17 29.79
N GLN A 265 -9.53 -12.02 29.29
CA GLN A 265 -8.47 -12.99 29.41
C GLN A 265 -7.32 -12.37 30.20
N VAL A 266 -6.90 -13.05 31.27
CA VAL A 266 -5.85 -12.55 32.17
C VAL A 266 -4.85 -13.66 32.42
N LEU A 267 -3.57 -13.39 32.15
CA LEU A 267 -2.46 -14.26 32.49
C LEU A 267 -1.89 -13.85 33.84
N SER A 268 -1.82 -14.81 34.79
CA SER A 268 -1.24 -14.53 36.10
C SER A 268 0.29 -14.33 36.00
N ASP A 269 0.88 -13.59 36.96
CA ASP A 269 2.34 -13.42 37.02
C ASP A 269 3.07 -14.77 37.19
N GLY A 270 2.45 -15.73 37.88
CA GLY A 270 2.96 -17.06 38.01
C GLY A 270 3.05 -17.83 36.70
N ASP A 271 2.00 -17.73 35.88
CA ASP A 271 1.96 -18.38 34.57
C ASP A 271 2.87 -17.65 33.58
N MET A 272 2.91 -16.33 33.64
CA MET A 272 3.87 -15.52 32.87
C MET A 272 5.31 -15.98 33.11
N ASN A 273 5.70 -16.16 34.40
CA ASN A 273 7.02 -16.63 34.75
C ASN A 273 7.26 -18.09 34.32
N ARG A 274 6.22 -18.94 34.35
CA ARG A 274 6.30 -20.31 33.83
C ARG A 274 6.59 -20.34 32.33
N VAL A 275 5.87 -19.54 31.53
CA VAL A 275 6.15 -19.41 30.10
C VAL A 275 7.58 -18.89 29.87
N LYS A 276 8.00 -17.83 30.57
CA LYS A 276 9.37 -17.31 30.48
C LYS A 276 10.45 -18.35 30.83
N ALA A 277 10.20 -19.18 31.82
CA ALA A 277 11.15 -20.24 32.23
C ALA A 277 11.30 -21.37 31.20
N CYS A 278 10.31 -21.59 30.33
CA CYS A 278 10.38 -22.57 29.26
C CYS A 278 11.19 -22.10 28.05
N LEU A 279 11.50 -20.80 27.98
CA LEU A 279 12.26 -20.25 26.85
C LEU A 279 13.76 -20.49 27.05
N PRO A 280 14.50 -20.93 26.01
CA PRO A 280 15.96 -21.12 26.10
C PRO A 280 16.73 -19.80 26.05
N PHE A 281 16.06 -18.65 26.07
CA PHE A 281 16.60 -17.30 26.02
C PHE A 281 15.71 -16.33 26.81
N SER A 282 16.24 -15.16 27.15
CA SER A 282 15.46 -14.04 27.70
C SER A 282 14.78 -13.24 26.56
N LEU A 283 13.59 -12.72 26.81
CA LEU A 283 12.90 -11.83 25.89
C LEU A 283 13.69 -10.54 25.67
N THR A 284 13.63 -9.99 24.47
CA THR A 284 14.11 -8.64 24.18
C THR A 284 13.13 -7.59 24.73
N GLU A 285 13.60 -6.36 24.90
CA GLU A 285 12.76 -5.25 25.36
C GLU A 285 11.52 -5.04 24.45
N ASP A 286 11.70 -5.14 23.13
CA ASP A 286 10.60 -5.03 22.14
C ASP A 286 9.58 -6.17 22.34
N GLN A 287 10.05 -7.40 22.60
CA GLN A 287 9.20 -8.56 22.85
C GLN A 287 8.43 -8.42 24.16
N GLU A 288 9.09 -7.97 25.24
CA GLU A 288 8.43 -7.73 26.53
C GLU A 288 7.34 -6.67 26.41
N THR A 289 7.63 -5.57 25.71
CA THR A 289 6.66 -4.49 25.44
C THR A 289 5.48 -5.03 24.63
N ALA A 290 5.73 -5.77 23.56
CA ALA A 290 4.68 -6.33 22.72
C ALA A 290 3.79 -7.33 23.47
N VAL A 291 4.39 -8.20 24.30
CA VAL A 291 3.64 -9.13 25.17
C VAL A 291 2.78 -8.34 26.16
N GLY A 292 3.34 -7.33 26.81
CA GLY A 292 2.59 -6.46 27.74
C GLY A 292 1.40 -5.77 27.08
N ASP A 293 1.61 -5.19 25.89
CA ASP A 293 0.57 -4.51 25.13
C ASP A 293 -0.57 -5.46 24.71
N ILE A 294 -0.23 -6.65 24.23
CA ILE A 294 -1.20 -7.66 23.79
C ILE A 294 -2.02 -8.15 24.99
N LEU A 295 -1.36 -8.57 26.07
CA LEU A 295 -2.04 -9.10 27.25
C LEU A 295 -2.90 -8.05 27.96
N ALA A 296 -2.45 -6.79 28.00
CA ALA A 296 -3.26 -5.70 28.53
C ALA A 296 -4.57 -5.54 27.75
N LYS A 297 -4.51 -5.64 26.41
CA LYS A 297 -5.71 -5.57 25.55
C LYS A 297 -6.63 -6.76 25.69
N MET A 298 -6.10 -7.97 25.80
CA MET A 298 -6.89 -9.17 26.06
C MET A 298 -7.63 -9.08 27.41
N ALA A 299 -7.10 -8.30 28.37
CA ALA A 299 -7.71 -8.06 29.68
C ALA A 299 -8.77 -6.93 29.68
N GLU A 300 -8.78 -6.05 28.65
CA GLU A 300 -9.71 -4.88 28.61
C GLU A 300 -11.18 -5.26 28.44
N GLY A 301 -11.49 -6.48 27.99
CA GLY A 301 -12.89 -6.92 27.75
C GLY A 301 -13.53 -6.28 26.51
N TYR A 302 -12.71 -5.90 25.54
CA TYR A 302 -13.14 -5.55 24.18
C TYR A 302 -12.36 -6.39 23.19
N PRO A 303 -12.99 -6.93 22.13
CA PRO A 303 -12.28 -7.76 21.17
C PRO A 303 -11.07 -7.02 20.61
N MET A 304 -9.88 -7.52 20.90
CA MET A 304 -8.62 -6.99 20.40
C MET A 304 -8.49 -7.26 18.90
N ASN A 305 -8.00 -6.29 18.16
CA ASN A 305 -7.51 -6.48 16.80
C ASN A 305 -6.09 -5.90 16.73
N HIS A 306 -5.10 -6.78 16.79
CA HIS A 306 -3.69 -6.42 16.97
C HIS A 306 -2.84 -6.95 15.82
N LEU A 307 -1.96 -6.11 15.29
CA LEU A 307 -0.98 -6.48 14.29
C LEU A 307 0.44 -6.41 14.90
N LEU A 308 1.08 -7.55 14.97
CA LEU A 308 2.47 -7.69 15.40
C LEU A 308 3.39 -7.67 14.18
N LEU A 309 4.13 -6.60 14.06
CA LEU A 309 5.08 -6.34 12.98
C LEU A 309 6.49 -6.66 13.46
N GLY A 310 7.23 -7.46 12.72
CA GLY A 310 8.61 -7.77 13.07
C GLY A 310 9.34 -8.42 11.93
N ASP A 311 10.63 -8.18 11.84
CA ASP A 311 11.47 -8.77 10.82
C ASP A 311 11.57 -10.30 10.97
N VAL A 312 12.14 -10.96 9.99
CA VAL A 312 12.41 -12.40 10.03
C VAL A 312 13.36 -12.69 11.21
N GLY A 313 12.96 -13.65 12.07
CA GLY A 313 13.78 -14.06 13.22
C GLY A 313 13.68 -13.16 14.46
N THR A 314 12.79 -12.16 14.48
CA THR A 314 12.58 -11.31 15.69
C THR A 314 11.75 -11.98 16.79
N GLY A 315 11.28 -13.23 16.59
CA GLY A 315 10.57 -13.99 17.61
C GLY A 315 9.07 -13.68 17.74
N LYS A 316 8.39 -13.29 16.66
CA LYS A 316 6.92 -13.08 16.64
C LYS A 316 6.13 -14.26 17.22
N THR A 317 6.53 -15.48 16.87
CA THR A 317 5.89 -16.73 17.33
C THR A 317 5.98 -16.87 18.85
N VAL A 318 7.08 -16.42 19.47
CA VAL A 318 7.25 -16.43 20.92
C VAL A 318 6.28 -15.45 21.59
N VAL A 319 6.10 -14.26 21.02
CA VAL A 319 5.11 -13.29 21.52
C VAL A 319 3.70 -13.87 21.42
N ALA A 320 3.36 -14.54 20.31
CA ALA A 320 2.08 -15.22 20.15
C ALA A 320 1.87 -16.35 21.18
N ALA A 321 2.94 -17.05 21.64
CA ALA A 321 2.83 -18.08 22.66
C ALA A 321 2.19 -17.55 23.96
N PHE A 322 2.55 -16.34 24.41
CA PHE A 322 1.96 -15.73 25.60
C PHE A 322 0.46 -15.47 25.44
N ALA A 323 0.04 -15.01 24.26
CA ALA A 323 -1.39 -14.79 23.97
C ALA A 323 -2.16 -16.12 23.93
N LEU A 324 -1.59 -17.15 23.29
CA LEU A 324 -2.18 -18.49 23.20
C LEU A 324 -2.33 -19.13 24.59
N VAL A 325 -1.29 -19.06 25.43
CA VAL A 325 -1.33 -19.57 26.81
C VAL A 325 -2.33 -18.78 27.64
N CYS A 326 -2.40 -17.45 27.47
CA CYS A 326 -3.37 -16.60 28.14
C CYS A 326 -4.81 -17.04 27.84
N ALA A 327 -5.14 -17.25 26.55
CA ALA A 327 -6.47 -17.71 26.16
C ALA A 327 -6.81 -19.08 26.78
N ALA A 328 -5.88 -20.04 26.69
CA ALA A 328 -6.09 -21.40 27.20
C ALA A 328 -6.23 -21.46 28.72
N LEU A 329 -5.38 -20.74 29.47
CA LEU A 329 -5.45 -20.71 30.95
C LEU A 329 -6.64 -19.88 31.46
N SER A 330 -7.19 -18.98 30.64
CA SER A 330 -8.47 -18.34 30.92
C SER A 330 -9.70 -19.24 30.66
N GLY A 331 -9.48 -20.50 30.26
CA GLY A 331 -10.50 -21.53 30.05
C GLY A 331 -10.98 -21.65 28.61
N HIS A 332 -10.55 -20.75 27.71
CA HIS A 332 -11.01 -20.66 26.34
C HIS A 332 -10.11 -21.44 25.35
N GLN A 333 -10.52 -21.43 24.08
CA GLN A 333 -9.76 -22.02 23.00
C GLN A 333 -9.11 -20.94 22.12
N ALA A 334 -8.04 -21.33 21.40
CA ALA A 334 -7.39 -20.48 20.42
C ALA A 334 -7.05 -21.24 19.13
N MET A 335 -7.06 -20.51 18.00
CA MET A 335 -6.62 -21.01 16.71
C MET A 335 -5.39 -20.24 16.23
N LEU A 336 -4.39 -20.93 15.67
CA LEU A 336 -3.26 -20.31 14.98
C LEU A 336 -3.18 -20.83 13.55
N MET A 337 -3.42 -19.94 12.60
CA MET A 337 -3.35 -20.25 11.17
C MET A 337 -1.99 -19.86 10.59
N GLY A 338 -1.34 -20.83 9.94
CA GLY A 338 -0.11 -20.65 9.18
C GLY A 338 -0.29 -20.94 7.69
N PRO A 339 0.49 -20.30 6.80
CA PRO A 339 0.31 -20.40 5.34
C PRO A 339 0.72 -21.75 4.76
N THR A 340 1.54 -22.53 5.46
CA THR A 340 2.04 -23.81 4.96
C THR A 340 2.11 -24.86 6.06
N GLU A 341 2.01 -26.13 5.66
CA GLU A 341 2.09 -27.27 6.57
C GLU A 341 3.44 -27.35 7.29
N VAL A 342 4.53 -26.99 6.60
CA VAL A 342 5.87 -26.95 7.21
C VAL A 342 5.91 -25.95 8.36
N LEU A 343 5.32 -24.77 8.19
CA LEU A 343 5.29 -23.77 9.24
C LEU A 343 4.41 -24.22 10.42
N VAL A 344 3.27 -24.85 10.14
CA VAL A 344 2.40 -25.43 11.18
C VAL A 344 3.11 -26.53 11.96
N SER A 345 3.87 -27.41 11.29
CA SER A 345 4.71 -28.40 11.98
C SER A 345 5.78 -27.74 12.86
N GLN A 346 6.36 -26.63 12.41
CA GLN A 346 7.32 -25.86 13.23
C GLN A 346 6.67 -25.24 14.46
N TYR A 347 5.39 -24.83 14.43
CA TYR A 347 4.69 -24.39 15.62
C TYR A 347 4.59 -25.53 16.65
N GLY A 348 4.28 -26.74 16.24
CA GLY A 348 4.29 -27.90 17.13
C GLY A 348 5.64 -28.12 17.80
N ILE A 349 6.74 -28.00 17.05
CA ILE A 349 8.10 -28.19 17.56
C ILE A 349 8.50 -27.03 18.51
N SER A 350 8.17 -25.78 18.16
CA SER A 350 8.63 -24.59 18.90
C SER A 350 7.73 -24.19 20.05
N LEU A 351 6.40 -24.29 19.89
CA LEU A 351 5.41 -23.90 20.88
C LEU A 351 4.93 -25.09 21.74
N GLY A 352 4.93 -26.31 21.18
CA GLY A 352 4.50 -27.52 21.89
C GLY A 352 5.12 -27.66 23.28
N PRO A 353 6.46 -27.62 23.42
CA PRO A 353 7.10 -27.73 24.75
C PRO A 353 6.66 -26.66 25.75
N ILE A 354 6.35 -25.45 25.28
CA ILE A 354 5.86 -24.35 26.14
C ILE A 354 4.42 -24.67 26.60
N LEU A 355 3.57 -25.13 25.70
CA LEU A 355 2.19 -25.49 25.98
C LEU A 355 2.10 -26.68 26.92
N ASP A 356 2.92 -27.71 26.69
CA ASP A 356 3.01 -28.91 27.53
C ASP A 356 3.44 -28.55 28.95
N ALA A 357 4.44 -27.67 29.11
CA ALA A 357 4.89 -27.18 30.43
C ALA A 357 3.82 -26.35 31.16
N CYS A 358 2.91 -25.75 30.42
CA CYS A 358 1.74 -25.04 30.96
C CYS A 358 0.50 -25.94 31.12
N ASN A 359 0.59 -27.22 30.81
CA ASN A 359 -0.52 -28.20 30.79
C ASN A 359 -1.67 -27.75 29.87
N VAL A 360 -1.36 -27.17 28.73
CA VAL A 360 -2.33 -26.72 27.72
C VAL A 360 -2.44 -27.76 26.61
N PRO A 361 -3.58 -28.47 26.45
CA PRO A 361 -3.78 -29.43 25.36
C PRO A 361 -3.80 -28.71 24.00
N TRP A 362 -3.01 -29.21 23.07
CA TRP A 362 -2.91 -28.67 21.72
C TRP A 362 -2.85 -29.77 20.66
N SER A 363 -3.17 -29.42 19.41
CA SER A 363 -3.05 -30.29 18.26
C SER A 363 -2.79 -29.53 16.96
N THR A 364 -2.50 -30.26 15.89
CA THR A 364 -2.31 -29.73 14.54
C THR A 364 -3.36 -30.26 13.59
N LEU A 365 -3.81 -29.44 12.62
CA LEU A 365 -4.75 -29.82 11.58
C LEU A 365 -4.22 -29.36 10.23
N MET A 366 -3.83 -30.31 9.38
CA MET A 366 -3.23 -30.07 8.08
C MET A 366 -4.00 -30.80 6.97
N GLY A 367 -3.78 -30.40 5.72
CA GLY A 367 -4.41 -31.06 4.58
C GLY A 367 -4.03 -32.55 4.45
N GLN A 368 -2.80 -32.91 4.86
CA GLN A 368 -2.26 -34.27 4.81
C GLN A 368 -2.58 -35.11 6.05
N THR A 369 -3.21 -34.54 7.08
CA THR A 369 -3.62 -35.31 8.28
C THR A 369 -4.54 -36.48 7.86
N PRO A 370 -4.26 -37.71 8.28
CA PRO A 370 -5.12 -38.87 7.97
C PRO A 370 -6.56 -38.61 8.40
N ARG A 371 -7.51 -39.13 7.65
CA ARG A 371 -8.94 -38.83 7.85
C ARG A 371 -9.43 -39.17 9.26
N GLU A 372 -9.06 -40.33 9.79
CA GLU A 372 -9.46 -40.75 11.15
C GLU A 372 -8.90 -39.82 12.23
N GLU A 373 -7.63 -39.46 12.10
CA GLU A 373 -6.98 -38.50 13.00
C GLU A 373 -7.60 -37.09 12.89
N LYS A 374 -7.90 -36.67 11.66
CA LYS A 374 -8.59 -35.39 11.41
C LYS A 374 -9.96 -35.34 12.07
N GLU A 375 -10.78 -36.39 11.90
CA GLU A 375 -12.11 -36.48 12.52
C GLU A 375 -12.00 -36.51 14.06
N ALA A 376 -10.98 -37.16 14.63
CA ALA A 376 -10.73 -37.17 16.08
C ALA A 376 -10.34 -35.79 16.61
N VAL A 377 -9.40 -35.10 15.93
CA VAL A 377 -8.95 -33.74 16.31
C VAL A 377 -10.09 -32.74 16.26
N ILE A 378 -10.93 -32.79 15.19
CA ILE A 378 -12.09 -31.92 15.05
C ILE A 378 -13.10 -32.19 16.18
N ALA A 379 -13.39 -33.43 16.51
CA ALA A 379 -14.30 -33.78 17.58
C ALA A 379 -13.80 -33.29 18.95
N GLN A 380 -12.52 -33.51 19.27
CA GLN A 380 -11.89 -33.05 20.52
C GLN A 380 -11.85 -31.51 20.60
N PHE A 381 -11.63 -30.81 19.49
CA PHE A 381 -11.67 -29.36 19.47
C PHE A 381 -13.12 -28.86 19.68
N ALA A 382 -14.10 -29.49 19.06
CA ALA A 382 -15.51 -29.15 19.23
C ALA A 382 -16.02 -29.42 20.65
N CYS A 383 -15.48 -30.39 21.36
CA CYS A 383 -15.80 -30.66 22.78
C CYS A 383 -15.04 -29.77 23.76
N GLY A 384 -13.99 -29.06 23.32
CA GLY A 384 -13.18 -28.19 24.18
C GLY A 384 -12.01 -28.91 24.89
N ASP A 385 -11.74 -30.19 24.57
CA ASP A 385 -10.62 -30.96 25.10
C ASP A 385 -9.29 -30.43 24.57
N ILE A 386 -9.23 -30.06 23.29
CA ILE A 386 -8.10 -29.34 22.70
C ILE A 386 -8.32 -27.85 22.90
N LYS A 387 -7.35 -27.20 23.56
CA LYS A 387 -7.41 -25.74 23.80
C LYS A 387 -6.78 -24.94 22.68
N ILE A 388 -5.73 -25.44 22.05
CA ILE A 388 -5.05 -24.72 20.97
C ILE A 388 -4.98 -25.60 19.73
N LEU A 389 -5.46 -25.08 18.61
CA LEU A 389 -5.42 -25.75 17.32
C LEU A 389 -4.54 -24.97 16.32
N PHE A 390 -3.44 -25.60 15.91
CA PHE A 390 -2.60 -25.07 14.83
C PHE A 390 -3.06 -25.65 13.49
N GLY A 391 -3.15 -24.84 12.45
CA GLY A 391 -3.51 -25.39 11.15
C GLY A 391 -3.23 -24.47 9.98
N THR A 392 -3.42 -25.01 8.79
CA THR A 392 -3.39 -24.28 7.53
C THR A 392 -4.81 -23.84 7.14
N HIS A 393 -5.08 -23.71 5.85
CA HIS A 393 -6.45 -23.54 5.32
C HIS A 393 -7.43 -24.63 5.76
N ALA A 394 -6.96 -25.76 6.31
CA ALA A 394 -7.81 -26.78 6.91
C ALA A 394 -8.68 -26.25 8.04
N LEU A 395 -8.25 -25.18 8.75
CA LEU A 395 -9.06 -24.51 9.78
C LEU A 395 -10.30 -23.81 9.21
N LEU A 396 -10.32 -23.51 7.90
CA LEU A 396 -11.43 -22.83 7.23
C LEU A 396 -12.59 -23.78 6.90
N GLN A 397 -12.39 -25.09 6.94
CA GLN A 397 -13.41 -26.07 6.59
C GLN A 397 -14.60 -26.00 7.56
N ASP A 398 -15.82 -26.16 7.06
CA ASP A 398 -17.05 -25.96 7.83
C ASP A 398 -17.20 -26.91 9.02
N ASP A 399 -16.58 -28.08 8.95
CA ASP A 399 -16.56 -29.11 10.01
C ASP A 399 -15.71 -28.72 11.23
N VAL A 400 -14.79 -27.77 11.08
CA VAL A 400 -13.98 -27.23 12.19
C VAL A 400 -14.79 -26.21 12.95
N VAL A 401 -15.37 -26.61 14.05
CA VAL A 401 -16.16 -25.73 14.95
C VAL A 401 -15.46 -25.69 16.31
N ALA A 402 -15.23 -24.49 16.83
CA ALA A 402 -14.69 -24.33 18.18
C ALA A 402 -15.81 -24.34 19.22
N HIS A 403 -15.54 -24.90 20.40
CA HIS A 403 -16.47 -24.85 21.53
C HIS A 403 -16.59 -23.44 22.09
N ASP A 404 -15.46 -22.78 22.37
CA ASP A 404 -15.39 -21.45 22.97
C ASP A 404 -14.06 -20.76 22.61
N CYS A 405 -13.93 -20.30 21.36
CA CYS A 405 -12.70 -19.71 20.85
C CYS A 405 -12.64 -18.21 21.15
N SER A 406 -11.66 -17.81 21.97
CA SER A 406 -11.44 -16.42 22.38
C SER A 406 -10.28 -15.74 21.66
N LEU A 407 -9.43 -16.47 20.94
CA LEU A 407 -8.28 -15.91 20.24
C LEU A 407 -8.07 -16.55 18.87
N VAL A 408 -7.90 -15.73 17.85
CA VAL A 408 -7.50 -16.14 16.51
C VAL A 408 -6.17 -15.49 16.15
N CYS A 409 -5.14 -16.31 15.99
CA CYS A 409 -3.83 -15.87 15.50
C CYS A 409 -3.69 -16.18 14.02
N ILE A 410 -3.18 -15.22 13.24
CA ILE A 410 -2.92 -15.37 11.79
C ILE A 410 -1.46 -15.00 11.53
N ASP A 411 -0.64 -15.97 11.16
CA ASP A 411 0.75 -15.72 10.80
C ASP A 411 0.90 -15.50 9.29
N GLU A 412 1.84 -14.63 8.92
CA GLU A 412 2.05 -14.17 7.53
C GLU A 412 0.75 -13.71 6.86
N GLN A 413 0.02 -12.82 7.54
CA GLN A 413 -1.32 -12.34 7.17
C GLN A 413 -1.45 -11.97 5.68
N GLN A 414 -0.39 -11.44 5.06
CA GLN A 414 -0.38 -11.03 3.65
C GLN A 414 -0.53 -12.20 2.67
N ARG A 415 -0.33 -13.44 3.12
CA ARG A 415 -0.47 -14.66 2.29
C ARG A 415 -1.90 -15.20 2.23
N PHE A 416 -2.81 -14.62 2.99
CA PHE A 416 -4.21 -15.02 3.01
C PHE A 416 -5.10 -14.00 2.34
N GLY A 417 -6.01 -14.46 1.48
CA GLY A 417 -7.05 -13.63 0.89
C GLY A 417 -7.96 -12.99 1.96
N VAL A 418 -8.62 -11.90 1.58
CA VAL A 418 -9.56 -11.20 2.49
C VAL A 418 -10.67 -12.13 2.95
N GLU A 419 -11.24 -12.93 2.03
CA GLU A 419 -12.31 -13.87 2.30
C GLU A 419 -11.89 -14.97 3.27
N GLN A 420 -10.70 -15.55 3.09
CA GLN A 420 -10.17 -16.59 3.99
C GLN A 420 -10.03 -16.09 5.43
N ARG A 421 -9.51 -14.86 5.59
CA ARG A 421 -9.40 -14.23 6.92
C ARG A 421 -10.76 -13.97 7.54
N GLN A 422 -11.72 -13.48 6.75
CA GLN A 422 -13.08 -13.25 7.21
C GLN A 422 -13.79 -14.55 7.63
N THR A 423 -13.60 -15.63 6.87
CA THR A 423 -14.14 -16.96 7.21
C THR A 423 -13.58 -17.46 8.54
N LEU A 424 -12.26 -17.34 8.77
CA LEU A 424 -11.66 -17.75 10.04
C LEU A 424 -12.18 -16.92 11.23
N ILE A 425 -12.27 -15.61 11.05
CA ILE A 425 -12.79 -14.69 12.08
C ILE A 425 -14.27 -14.96 12.37
N ALA A 426 -15.06 -15.31 11.36
CA ALA A 426 -16.47 -15.64 11.52
C ALA A 426 -16.70 -16.92 12.34
N LYS A 427 -15.73 -17.84 12.40
CA LYS A 427 -15.77 -19.05 13.24
C LYS A 427 -15.60 -18.77 14.74
N ALA A 428 -15.06 -17.61 15.10
CA ALA A 428 -14.83 -17.19 16.48
C ALA A 428 -15.41 -15.78 16.74
N PRO A 429 -16.74 -15.65 16.80
CA PRO A 429 -17.37 -14.36 17.01
C PRO A 429 -16.96 -13.74 18.34
N GLY A 430 -16.53 -12.47 18.32
CA GLY A 430 -16.07 -11.77 19.53
C GLY A 430 -14.67 -12.11 20.01
N ALA A 431 -13.96 -13.03 19.34
CA ALA A 431 -12.60 -13.38 19.68
C ALA A 431 -11.62 -12.23 19.39
N ASP A 432 -10.53 -12.20 20.16
CA ASP A 432 -9.35 -11.40 19.89
C ASP A 432 -8.67 -11.87 18.61
N ILE A 433 -8.14 -10.91 17.84
CA ILE A 433 -7.41 -11.19 16.60
C ILE A 433 -5.98 -10.72 16.78
N LEU A 434 -5.03 -11.64 16.66
CA LEU A 434 -3.61 -11.36 16.60
C LEU A 434 -3.08 -11.72 15.22
N SER A 435 -2.82 -10.71 14.40
CA SER A 435 -2.19 -10.89 13.09
C SER A 435 -0.68 -10.67 13.21
N MET A 436 0.10 -11.49 12.51
CA MET A 436 1.55 -11.38 12.46
C MET A 436 2.03 -11.26 11.02
N THR A 437 3.09 -10.52 10.80
CA THR A 437 3.74 -10.44 9.49
C THR A 437 5.25 -10.26 9.61
N ALA A 438 5.99 -10.96 8.75
CA ALA A 438 7.43 -10.79 8.60
C ALA A 438 7.80 -9.76 7.51
N THR A 439 6.82 -9.26 6.76
CA THR A 439 7.08 -8.13 5.87
C THR A 439 7.12 -6.86 6.71
N PRO A 440 8.24 -6.15 6.75
CA PRO A 440 8.31 -4.88 7.43
C PRO A 440 7.44 -3.87 6.66
N ILE A 441 6.31 -3.50 7.22
CA ILE A 441 5.41 -2.50 6.66
C ILE A 441 5.69 -1.18 7.38
N PRO A 442 6.02 -0.08 6.67
CA PRO A 442 6.19 1.22 7.30
C PRO A 442 4.96 1.59 8.13
N ARG A 443 5.19 2.18 9.32
CA ARG A 443 4.12 2.52 10.26
C ARG A 443 3.01 3.35 9.63
N SER A 444 3.36 4.30 8.79
CA SER A 444 2.39 5.15 8.07
C SER A 444 1.51 4.35 7.12
N LEU A 445 2.09 3.37 6.41
CA LEU A 445 1.33 2.49 5.52
C LEU A 445 0.47 1.50 6.32
N ALA A 446 1.00 0.98 7.43
CA ALA A 446 0.24 0.12 8.33
C ALA A 446 -0.98 0.85 8.91
N LEU A 447 -0.84 2.08 9.37
CA LEU A 447 -1.94 2.91 9.84
C LEU A 447 -2.94 3.20 8.72
N ALA A 448 -2.50 3.64 7.55
CA ALA A 448 -3.39 3.98 6.44
C ALA A 448 -4.14 2.77 5.85
N ARG A 449 -3.55 1.57 5.90
CA ARG A 449 -4.15 0.35 5.32
C ARG A 449 -4.96 -0.47 6.32
N TYR A 450 -4.53 -0.46 7.57
CA TYR A 450 -5.08 -1.29 8.65
C TYR A 450 -5.55 -0.45 9.83
N GLY A 451 -5.78 0.85 9.65
CA GLY A 451 -6.22 1.77 10.69
C GLY A 451 -7.35 1.16 11.52
N GLY A 452 -7.36 1.44 12.79
CA GLY A 452 -8.22 0.73 13.76
C GLY A 452 -7.46 -0.40 14.48
N LEU A 453 -6.41 -1.02 13.89
CA LEU A 453 -5.58 -2.02 14.55
C LEU A 453 -4.68 -1.39 15.60
N SER A 454 -4.46 -2.09 16.70
CA SER A 454 -3.32 -1.83 17.55
C SER A 454 -2.06 -2.44 16.94
N LEU A 455 -0.94 -1.77 17.09
CA LEU A 455 0.32 -2.14 16.43
C LEU A 455 1.42 -2.31 17.48
N SER A 456 2.16 -3.43 17.43
CA SER A 456 3.44 -3.60 18.14
C SER A 456 4.54 -3.95 17.15
N TYR A 457 5.75 -3.47 17.43
CA TYR A 457 6.90 -3.60 16.54
C TYR A 457 8.02 -4.36 17.24
N LEU A 458 8.62 -5.32 16.54
CA LEU A 458 9.83 -6.02 16.95
C LEU A 458 10.96 -5.62 16.01
N HIS A 459 11.78 -4.67 16.44
CA HIS A 459 12.88 -4.13 15.63
C HIS A 459 14.16 -4.97 15.75
N ARG A 460 14.42 -5.53 16.93
CA ARG A 460 15.69 -6.19 17.22
C ARG A 460 15.56 -7.69 17.26
N PRO A 461 16.36 -8.45 16.49
CA PRO A 461 16.47 -9.88 16.66
C PRO A 461 17.17 -10.21 17.98
N PRO A 462 16.96 -11.40 18.58
CA PRO A 462 17.69 -11.86 19.74
C PRO A 462 19.22 -11.86 19.50
N ALA A 463 20.00 -11.54 20.52
CA ALA A 463 21.44 -11.19 20.44
C ALA A 463 22.43 -12.31 20.01
N LYS A 464 21.97 -13.47 19.53
CA LYS A 464 22.83 -14.63 19.21
C LYS A 464 22.86 -15.03 17.73
N GLN A 465 22.53 -14.14 16.80
CA GLN A 465 22.67 -14.46 15.38
C GLN A 465 24.09 -14.06 14.91
N GLY A 466 24.70 -14.88 14.06
CA GLY A 466 26.07 -14.73 13.57
C GLY A 466 26.33 -13.50 12.69
N GLY A 467 25.32 -12.63 12.51
CA GLY A 467 25.40 -11.49 11.62
C GLY A 467 25.28 -11.87 10.15
N ARG A 468 25.08 -10.87 9.29
CA ARG A 468 24.95 -11.06 7.85
C ARG A 468 25.75 -10.00 7.10
N THR A 469 26.36 -10.38 5.99
CA THR A 469 26.97 -9.44 5.06
C THR A 469 26.29 -9.55 3.72
N THR A 470 25.94 -8.42 3.13
CA THR A 470 25.36 -8.37 1.78
C THR A 470 26.33 -7.68 0.84
N LYS A 471 26.58 -8.26 -0.32
CA LYS A 471 27.43 -7.70 -1.35
C LYS A 471 26.71 -7.67 -2.69
N VAL A 472 26.69 -6.51 -3.34
CA VAL A 472 26.21 -6.37 -4.72
C VAL A 472 27.35 -6.66 -5.67
N CYS A 473 27.13 -7.58 -6.61
CA CYS A 473 28.10 -7.98 -7.63
C CYS A 473 27.52 -7.70 -9.02
N HIS A 474 28.30 -7.07 -9.88
CA HIS A 474 27.96 -7.06 -11.30
C HIS A 474 28.17 -8.47 -11.87
N PHE A 475 27.39 -8.84 -12.90
CA PHE A 475 27.48 -10.17 -13.53
C PHE A 475 28.91 -10.57 -13.92
N SER A 476 29.74 -9.61 -14.33
CA SER A 476 31.16 -9.86 -14.62
C SER A 476 32.00 -10.25 -13.39
N GLU A 477 31.47 -10.08 -12.19
CA GLU A 477 32.12 -10.35 -10.91
C GLU A 477 31.44 -11.52 -10.16
N GLU A 478 30.55 -12.26 -10.82
CA GLU A 478 29.83 -13.40 -10.23
C GLU A 478 30.77 -14.48 -9.67
N GLY A 479 32.01 -14.56 -10.20
CA GLY A 479 33.03 -15.44 -9.68
C GLY A 479 33.31 -15.29 -8.19
N ILE A 480 33.17 -14.08 -7.63
CA ILE A 480 33.33 -13.81 -6.19
C ILE A 480 32.28 -14.56 -5.38
N ALA A 481 31.01 -14.58 -5.86
CA ALA A 481 29.93 -15.30 -5.21
C ALA A 481 30.14 -16.80 -5.25
N TYR A 482 30.59 -17.33 -6.39
CA TYR A 482 30.87 -18.78 -6.52
C TYR A 482 32.12 -19.23 -5.76
N ASP A 483 33.12 -18.35 -5.59
CA ASP A 483 34.29 -18.65 -4.73
C ASP A 483 33.86 -18.74 -3.25
N ALA A 484 32.95 -17.85 -2.80
CA ALA A 484 32.38 -17.91 -1.47
C ALA A 484 31.53 -19.21 -1.28
N LEU A 485 30.77 -19.59 -2.31
CA LEU A 485 30.02 -20.86 -2.31
C LEU A 485 30.96 -22.05 -2.13
N ARG A 486 32.02 -22.17 -2.94
CA ARG A 486 33.02 -23.25 -2.83
C ARG A 486 33.67 -23.29 -1.45
N ALA A 487 34.02 -22.13 -0.91
CA ALA A 487 34.60 -22.02 0.43
C ALA A 487 33.64 -22.48 1.52
N ALA A 488 32.35 -22.18 1.43
CA ALA A 488 31.34 -22.66 2.38
C ALA A 488 31.15 -24.17 2.27
N LEU A 489 31.02 -24.71 1.07
CA LEU A 489 30.89 -26.14 0.83
C LEU A 489 32.10 -26.93 1.36
N SER A 490 33.31 -26.38 1.23
CA SER A 490 34.54 -27.03 1.77
C SER A 490 34.56 -27.10 3.30
N ARG A 491 33.77 -26.26 4.00
CA ARG A 491 33.58 -26.29 5.46
C ARG A 491 32.39 -27.17 5.88
N GLY A 492 31.67 -27.79 4.94
CA GLY A 492 30.46 -28.55 5.19
C GLY A 492 29.22 -27.69 5.46
N GLU A 493 29.24 -26.42 5.01
CA GLU A 493 28.12 -25.50 5.13
C GLU A 493 27.22 -25.61 3.90
N GLN A 494 25.97 -25.17 4.02
CA GLN A 494 24.98 -25.25 2.97
C GLN A 494 24.70 -23.89 2.32
N ALA A 495 24.16 -23.90 1.10
CA ALA A 495 23.90 -22.68 0.36
C ALA A 495 22.55 -22.67 -0.37
N TYR A 496 22.00 -21.48 -0.54
CA TYR A 496 20.89 -21.18 -1.44
C TYR A 496 21.38 -20.49 -2.71
N VAL A 497 20.81 -20.88 -3.85
CA VAL A 497 20.95 -20.15 -5.11
C VAL A 497 19.55 -19.85 -5.65
N ILE A 498 19.20 -18.57 -5.71
CA ILE A 498 17.88 -18.11 -6.09
C ILE A 498 17.92 -17.55 -7.51
N CYS A 499 17.06 -18.10 -8.36
CA CYS A 499 16.90 -17.65 -9.74
C CYS A 499 15.56 -16.92 -9.89
N PRO A 500 15.48 -15.77 -10.60
CA PRO A 500 14.24 -15.07 -10.82
C PRO A 500 13.31 -15.84 -11.76
N LEU A 501 12.02 -15.56 -11.67
CA LEU A 501 11.03 -15.97 -12.65
C LEU A 501 11.29 -15.21 -13.98
N ILE A 502 11.64 -15.90 -15.04
CA ILE A 502 11.86 -15.31 -16.37
C ILE A 502 10.51 -15.13 -17.05
N GLY A 503 10.07 -13.88 -17.30
CA GLY A 503 8.80 -13.63 -18.00
C GLY A 503 8.24 -12.22 -17.88
N LEU A 504 8.88 -11.32 -17.14
CA LEU A 504 8.46 -9.92 -17.06
C LEU A 504 9.24 -9.05 -18.06
N GLN A 505 8.84 -9.09 -19.35
CA GLN A 505 8.95 -7.88 -20.16
C GLN A 505 7.81 -6.93 -19.72
N LEU A 506 8.18 -5.74 -19.26
CA LEU A 506 7.24 -4.65 -19.03
C LEU A 506 6.26 -4.54 -20.22
N PRO A 507 4.95 -4.51 -20.01
CA PRO A 507 3.99 -4.47 -21.10
C PRO A 507 4.20 -3.19 -21.90
N LYS A 508 4.66 -3.33 -23.15
CA LYS A 508 4.43 -2.33 -24.19
C LYS A 508 2.92 -2.24 -24.36
N ASN A 509 2.34 -1.08 -24.05
CA ASN A 509 0.94 -0.75 -24.33
C ASN A 509 0.48 -1.32 -25.69
N LYS A 510 -0.36 -2.33 -25.66
CA LYS A 510 -1.27 -2.64 -26.75
C LYS A 510 -2.66 -2.89 -26.17
N SER A 511 -3.51 -1.90 -26.39
CA SER A 511 -4.95 -2.02 -26.31
C SER A 511 -5.44 -3.05 -27.34
N THR A 512 -6.16 -4.07 -26.92
CA THR A 512 -7.38 -4.57 -27.60
C THR A 512 -7.99 -5.69 -26.77
N ALA A 513 -9.28 -5.55 -26.56
CA ALA A 513 -10.18 -6.45 -25.88
C ALA A 513 -10.35 -7.79 -26.60
N ARG A 514 -10.62 -8.83 -25.83
CA ARG A 514 -11.74 -9.78 -26.10
C ARG A 514 -11.92 -10.73 -24.94
N ASP A 515 -13.19 -10.87 -24.61
CA ASP A 515 -13.82 -11.78 -23.67
C ASP A 515 -13.57 -13.24 -24.04
N ASP A 516 -13.48 -14.13 -23.02
CA ASP A 516 -14.33 -15.32 -22.91
C ASP A 516 -14.03 -16.09 -21.61
N GLU A 517 -15.10 -16.71 -21.11
CA GLU A 517 -15.32 -17.34 -19.80
C GLU A 517 -14.73 -18.75 -19.69
N ASP A 518 -14.67 -19.20 -18.42
CA ASP A 518 -14.68 -20.56 -17.88
C ASP A 518 -13.40 -21.41 -17.94
N ASP A 519 -12.84 -21.70 -16.74
CA ASP A 519 -12.77 -23.05 -16.16
C ASP A 519 -12.11 -23.08 -14.78
N ASP A 520 -12.79 -23.75 -13.86
CA ASP A 520 -12.39 -24.02 -12.48
C ASP A 520 -11.20 -25.02 -12.41
N ALA A 521 -10.04 -24.53 -11.95
CA ALA A 521 -8.97 -25.35 -11.37
C ALA A 521 -8.25 -24.54 -10.28
N PRO A 522 -7.80 -25.15 -9.16
CA PRO A 522 -7.15 -24.44 -8.08
C PRO A 522 -5.79 -23.91 -8.54
N ILE A 523 -5.75 -22.64 -8.88
CA ILE A 523 -4.58 -21.96 -9.41
C ILE A 523 -3.72 -21.44 -8.26
N GLU A 524 -2.45 -21.75 -8.34
CA GLU A 524 -1.33 -21.32 -7.52
C GLU A 524 -1.40 -19.82 -7.16
N TYR A 525 -1.82 -19.55 -5.93
CA TYR A 525 -2.00 -18.20 -5.40
C TYR A 525 -0.72 -17.31 -5.48
N ALA A 526 0.46 -17.93 -5.53
CA ALA A 526 1.72 -17.18 -5.67
C ALA A 526 1.91 -16.55 -7.06
N ALA A 527 1.36 -17.12 -8.12
CA ALA A 527 1.48 -16.61 -9.48
C ALA A 527 0.49 -15.47 -9.75
N ILE A 528 -0.68 -15.47 -9.10
CA ILE A 528 -1.72 -14.46 -9.25
C ILE A 528 -1.32 -13.14 -8.57
N GLU A 529 -0.63 -13.19 -7.43
CA GLU A 529 -0.13 -12.00 -6.72
C GLU A 529 0.92 -11.22 -7.55
N TRP A 530 1.51 -11.87 -8.57
CA TRP A 530 2.57 -11.33 -9.43
C TRP A 530 2.13 -11.03 -10.87
N GLY A 531 0.89 -11.31 -11.26
CA GLY A 531 0.34 -11.05 -12.60
C GLY A 531 1.07 -11.80 -13.72
N LEU A 532 1.50 -13.05 -13.48
CA LEU A 532 2.24 -13.87 -14.43
C LEU A 532 1.29 -14.70 -15.30
N GLU A 533 1.39 -14.54 -16.61
CA GLU A 533 0.70 -15.42 -17.57
C GLU A 533 1.34 -16.82 -17.63
N HIS A 534 0.55 -17.84 -17.95
CA HIS A 534 0.92 -19.26 -17.93
C HIS A 534 2.21 -19.62 -18.75
N ASP A 535 2.53 -18.85 -19.79
CA ASP A 535 3.70 -19.09 -20.65
C ASP A 535 5.04 -18.70 -19.99
N ALA A 536 5.01 -17.77 -19.03
CA ALA A 536 6.21 -17.33 -18.31
C ALA A 536 6.82 -18.39 -17.38
N ILE A 537 5.99 -19.32 -16.91
CA ILE A 537 6.41 -20.38 -15.96
C ILE A 537 7.27 -21.47 -16.65
N GLY A 538 7.08 -21.68 -17.95
CA GLY A 538 7.90 -22.64 -18.74
C GLY A 538 9.36 -22.20 -18.87
N ASP A 539 9.58 -20.92 -19.14
CA ASP A 539 10.91 -20.35 -19.36
C ASP A 539 11.73 -20.25 -18.05
N THR A 540 11.06 -20.07 -16.93
CA THR A 540 11.67 -19.98 -15.59
C THR A 540 12.26 -21.30 -15.12
N LEU A 541 11.50 -22.38 -15.31
CA LEU A 541 11.97 -23.73 -14.97
C LEU A 541 13.23 -24.07 -15.77
N SER A 542 13.25 -23.70 -17.05
CA SER A 542 14.41 -23.85 -17.92
C SER A 542 15.64 -23.08 -17.40
N ALA A 543 15.48 -21.87 -16.86
CA ALA A 543 16.59 -21.09 -16.34
C ALA A 543 17.18 -21.66 -15.04
N ALA A 544 16.32 -22.01 -14.07
CA ALA A 544 16.77 -22.61 -12.81
C ALA A 544 17.42 -23.98 -13.04
N THR A 545 16.87 -24.79 -13.97
CA THR A 545 17.44 -26.10 -14.35
C THR A 545 18.80 -25.94 -15.01
N LYS A 546 18.95 -25.03 -15.99
CA LYS A 546 20.24 -24.73 -16.63
C LYS A 546 21.26 -24.22 -15.62
N HIS A 547 20.85 -23.38 -14.69
CA HIS A 547 21.73 -22.88 -13.64
C HIS A 547 22.20 -24.01 -12.70
N ALA A 548 21.28 -24.90 -12.31
CA ALA A 548 21.64 -26.09 -11.53
C ALA A 548 22.62 -27.01 -12.28
N GLU A 549 22.49 -27.14 -13.61
CA GLU A 549 23.43 -27.90 -14.45
C GLU A 549 24.82 -27.23 -14.52
N ILE A 550 24.87 -25.91 -14.63
CA ILE A 550 26.13 -25.14 -14.58
C ILE A 550 26.81 -25.33 -13.22
N LEU A 551 26.07 -25.25 -12.14
CA LEU A 551 26.62 -25.46 -10.79
C LEU A 551 27.18 -26.89 -10.64
N ARG A 552 26.46 -27.91 -11.12
CA ARG A 552 26.91 -29.33 -11.07
C ARG A 552 28.15 -29.59 -11.93
N SER A 553 28.24 -28.96 -13.11
CA SER A 553 29.32 -29.26 -14.06
C SER A 553 30.56 -28.40 -13.87
N GLN A 554 30.40 -27.15 -13.43
CA GLN A 554 31.48 -26.16 -13.47
C GLN A 554 31.85 -25.55 -12.12
N VAL A 555 30.90 -25.41 -11.21
CA VAL A 555 31.12 -24.66 -9.95
C VAL A 555 31.38 -25.60 -8.78
N ALA A 556 30.54 -26.59 -8.57
CA ALA A 556 30.58 -27.50 -7.42
C ALA A 556 30.24 -28.96 -7.82
N PRO A 557 31.13 -29.65 -8.59
CA PRO A 557 30.82 -30.98 -9.15
C PRO A 557 30.62 -32.09 -8.09
N GLN A 558 31.17 -31.89 -6.88
CA GLN A 558 31.10 -32.89 -5.81
C GLN A 558 29.93 -32.61 -4.84
N ALA A 559 29.23 -31.48 -4.97
CA ALA A 559 28.14 -31.12 -4.08
C ALA A 559 26.80 -31.77 -4.48
N SER A 560 26.02 -32.15 -3.47
CA SER A 560 24.65 -32.60 -3.65
C SER A 560 23.76 -31.37 -3.93
N ILE A 561 23.29 -31.23 -5.19
CA ILE A 561 22.50 -30.08 -5.63
C ILE A 561 21.09 -30.51 -5.94
N ALA A 562 20.09 -29.92 -5.26
CA ALA A 562 18.69 -30.10 -5.54
C ALA A 562 18.04 -28.86 -6.13
N LEU A 563 16.96 -29.07 -6.88
CA LEU A 563 16.13 -28.02 -7.47
C LEU A 563 14.80 -27.97 -6.74
N LEU A 564 14.32 -26.76 -6.42
CA LEU A 564 13.02 -26.52 -5.82
C LEU A 564 12.25 -25.44 -6.61
N HIS A 565 11.05 -25.79 -7.10
CA HIS A 565 10.26 -24.85 -7.91
C HIS A 565 8.75 -24.99 -7.67
N GLY A 566 7.97 -24.01 -8.12
CA GLY A 566 6.52 -23.93 -7.90
C GLY A 566 5.73 -25.14 -8.39
N LYS A 567 6.11 -25.74 -9.54
CA LYS A 567 5.39 -26.85 -10.18
C LYS A 567 5.56 -28.22 -9.50
N MET A 568 6.45 -28.37 -8.53
CA MET A 568 6.62 -29.61 -7.78
C MET A 568 5.38 -29.89 -6.92
N ALA A 569 5.02 -31.17 -6.79
CA ALA A 569 3.97 -31.57 -5.88
C ALA A 569 4.33 -31.21 -4.42
N PRO A 570 3.36 -30.88 -3.56
CA PRO A 570 3.63 -30.51 -2.16
C PRO A 570 4.48 -31.53 -1.40
N ARG A 571 4.27 -32.83 -1.65
CA ARG A 571 5.08 -33.91 -1.05
C ARG A 571 6.54 -33.85 -1.47
N GLU A 572 6.80 -33.63 -2.76
CA GLU A 572 8.17 -33.52 -3.29
C GLU A 572 8.88 -32.30 -2.73
N LYS A 573 8.17 -31.15 -2.64
CA LYS A 573 8.70 -29.93 -2.00
C LYS A 573 9.11 -30.20 -0.56
N ASN A 574 8.25 -30.85 0.21
CA ASN A 574 8.51 -31.18 1.61
C ASN A 574 9.68 -32.15 1.76
N GLU A 575 9.80 -33.16 0.89
CA GLU A 575 10.92 -34.09 0.89
C GLU A 575 12.25 -33.41 0.60
N VAL A 576 12.32 -32.60 -0.45
CA VAL A 576 13.53 -31.84 -0.80
C VAL A 576 13.94 -30.91 0.35
N MET A 577 12.98 -30.22 0.95
CA MET A 577 13.24 -29.31 2.07
C MET A 577 13.68 -30.05 3.33
N SER A 578 13.13 -31.22 3.62
CA SER A 578 13.58 -32.06 4.74
C SER A 578 15.01 -32.52 4.54
N ARG A 579 15.34 -33.07 3.37
CA ARG A 579 16.70 -33.50 3.03
C ARG A 579 17.71 -32.33 3.07
N PHE A 580 17.31 -31.14 2.65
CA PHE A 580 18.16 -29.97 2.76
C PHE A 580 18.37 -29.57 4.22
N ARG A 581 17.34 -29.59 5.05
CA ARG A 581 17.47 -29.32 6.48
C ARG A 581 18.33 -30.36 7.21
N ASP A 582 18.20 -31.62 6.84
CA ASP A 582 18.90 -32.76 7.45
C ASP A 582 20.38 -32.84 6.98
N GLY A 583 20.80 -32.01 6.01
CA GLY A 583 22.16 -31.91 5.52
C GLY A 583 22.51 -32.85 4.36
N ASP A 584 21.53 -33.56 3.79
CA ASP A 584 21.73 -34.46 2.64
C ASP A 584 21.92 -33.72 1.31
N ILE A 585 21.55 -32.45 1.29
CA ILE A 585 21.66 -31.55 0.13
C ILE A 585 22.55 -30.37 0.54
N ASP A 586 23.60 -30.11 -0.22
CA ASP A 586 24.55 -29.03 0.04
C ASP A 586 24.09 -27.70 -0.56
N VAL A 587 23.52 -27.73 -1.77
CA VAL A 587 23.08 -26.54 -2.48
C VAL A 587 21.63 -26.67 -2.92
N LEU A 588 20.78 -25.76 -2.49
CA LEU A 588 19.41 -25.69 -2.95
C LEU A 588 19.25 -24.57 -4.00
N VAL A 589 19.05 -24.97 -5.25
CA VAL A 589 18.71 -24.06 -6.35
C VAL A 589 17.20 -23.89 -6.37
N SER A 590 16.74 -22.68 -6.25
CA SER A 590 15.29 -22.43 -6.17
C SER A 590 14.85 -21.21 -6.95
N THR A 591 13.58 -21.21 -7.35
CA THR A 591 12.86 -20.01 -7.71
C THR A 591 12.37 -19.29 -6.43
N THR A 592 11.48 -18.32 -6.50
CA THR A 592 10.93 -17.56 -5.37
C THR A 592 10.24 -18.39 -4.27
N VAL A 593 10.09 -19.71 -4.44
CA VAL A 593 9.37 -20.61 -3.51
C VAL A 593 10.05 -20.75 -2.13
N VAL A 594 11.34 -20.40 -1.98
CA VAL A 594 12.08 -20.45 -0.69
C VAL A 594 11.60 -19.41 0.32
N GLU A 595 10.68 -18.53 -0.03
CA GLU A 595 10.09 -17.57 0.91
C GLU A 595 9.37 -18.22 2.10
N VAL A 596 9.13 -19.53 2.08
CA VAL A 596 8.35 -20.24 3.09
C VAL A 596 9.22 -20.90 4.15
N GLY A 597 9.29 -20.29 5.28
CA GLY A 597 9.32 -20.73 6.68
C GLY A 597 10.33 -21.77 7.17
N VAL A 598 11.17 -22.42 6.37
CA VAL A 598 12.10 -23.47 6.88
C VAL A 598 13.38 -22.83 7.41
N ASP A 599 13.69 -23.16 8.64
CA ASP A 599 14.96 -22.75 9.29
C ASP A 599 16.05 -23.80 9.00
N VAL A 600 17.14 -23.37 8.35
CA VAL A 600 18.32 -24.19 8.09
C VAL A 600 19.55 -23.48 8.64
N PRO A 601 19.91 -23.78 9.91
CA PRO A 601 20.99 -23.05 10.62
C PRO A 601 22.37 -23.18 9.95
N ASN A 602 22.59 -24.26 9.18
CA ASN A 602 23.85 -24.52 8.49
C ASN A 602 23.97 -23.82 7.12
N ALA A 603 22.91 -23.14 6.65
CA ALA A 603 22.96 -22.38 5.41
C ALA A 603 23.58 -21.00 5.65
N THR A 604 24.79 -20.81 5.16
CA THR A 604 25.60 -19.61 5.38
C THR A 604 25.75 -18.74 4.14
N VAL A 605 25.55 -19.28 2.93
CA VAL A 605 25.69 -18.53 1.68
C VAL A 605 24.36 -18.48 0.93
N MET A 606 24.04 -17.30 0.42
CA MET A 606 22.93 -17.10 -0.52
C MET A 606 23.40 -16.31 -1.73
N ILE A 607 23.13 -16.81 -2.92
CA ILE A 607 23.37 -16.13 -4.19
C ILE A 607 22.02 -15.85 -4.83
N ILE A 608 21.74 -14.60 -5.16
CA ILE A 608 20.49 -14.19 -5.84
C ILE A 608 20.87 -13.69 -7.22
N GLU A 609 20.50 -14.45 -8.23
CA GLU A 609 20.75 -14.13 -9.64
C GLU A 609 19.73 -13.10 -10.13
N ASP A 610 20.18 -12.21 -11.05
CA ASP A 610 19.38 -11.10 -11.57
C ASP A 610 18.60 -10.35 -10.45
N ALA A 611 19.29 -10.02 -9.36
CA ALA A 611 18.71 -9.44 -8.14
C ALA A 611 17.94 -8.14 -8.39
N ASP A 612 18.23 -7.42 -9.47
CA ASP A 612 17.51 -6.22 -9.89
C ASP A 612 16.04 -6.47 -10.28
N ARG A 613 15.63 -7.72 -10.48
CA ARG A 613 14.25 -8.10 -10.77
C ARG A 613 13.39 -8.28 -9.52
N PHE A 614 14.01 -8.39 -8.35
CA PHE A 614 13.30 -8.56 -7.08
C PHE A 614 12.98 -7.22 -6.42
N GLY A 615 11.88 -7.15 -5.69
CA GLY A 615 11.57 -6.02 -4.80
C GLY A 615 12.47 -6.04 -3.55
N LEU A 616 12.70 -4.86 -2.93
CA LEU A 616 13.53 -4.77 -1.71
C LEU A 616 13.00 -5.63 -0.57
N ALA A 617 11.69 -5.68 -0.37
CA ALA A 617 11.06 -6.53 0.65
C ALA A 617 11.33 -8.02 0.42
N GLN A 618 11.32 -8.48 -0.84
CA GLN A 618 11.65 -9.88 -1.17
C GLN A 618 13.12 -10.19 -0.94
N LEU A 619 14.02 -9.33 -1.43
CA LEU A 619 15.46 -9.48 -1.18
C LEU A 619 15.76 -9.54 0.31
N HIS A 620 15.07 -8.71 1.10
CA HIS A 620 15.20 -8.71 2.54
C HIS A 620 14.71 -10.02 3.19
N GLN A 621 13.56 -10.55 2.77
CA GLN A 621 13.04 -11.83 3.24
C GLN A 621 13.97 -13.00 2.86
N LEU A 622 14.51 -13.01 1.64
CA LEU A 622 15.50 -13.99 1.20
C LEU A 622 16.77 -13.88 2.04
N ARG A 623 17.32 -12.66 2.22
CA ARG A 623 18.48 -12.43 3.08
C ARG A 623 18.27 -13.00 4.49
N GLY A 624 17.06 -12.91 5.02
CA GLY A 624 16.68 -13.44 6.32
C GLY A 624 16.76 -14.97 6.43
N ARG A 625 17.04 -15.71 5.34
CA ARG A 625 17.12 -17.19 5.34
C ARG A 625 18.52 -17.72 5.68
N VAL A 626 19.55 -16.92 5.59
CA VAL A 626 20.93 -17.32 5.95
C VAL A 626 21.42 -16.60 7.19
N GLY A 627 22.43 -17.15 7.84
CA GLY A 627 23.00 -16.59 9.07
C GLY A 627 22.07 -16.69 10.28
N ARG A 628 21.24 -17.72 10.34
CA ARG A 628 20.35 -18.01 11.49
C ARG A 628 21.04 -18.79 12.60
N GLY A 629 22.10 -19.48 12.27
CA GLY A 629 22.94 -20.20 13.22
C GLY A 629 23.99 -19.31 13.89
N ALA A 630 25.00 -19.96 14.48
CA ALA A 630 26.15 -19.29 15.08
C ALA A 630 27.13 -18.71 14.04
N LEU A 631 27.08 -19.20 12.79
CA LEU A 631 27.95 -18.77 11.69
C LEU A 631 27.38 -17.55 10.98
N PRO A 632 28.24 -16.61 10.54
CA PRO A 632 27.79 -15.44 9.79
C PRO A 632 27.28 -15.80 8.40
N GLY A 633 26.20 -15.17 7.97
CA GLY A 633 25.63 -15.34 6.64
C GLY A 633 26.26 -14.40 5.61
N GLN A 634 26.41 -14.87 4.37
CA GLN A 634 26.90 -14.08 3.23
C GLN A 634 25.84 -14.09 2.13
N VAL A 635 25.41 -12.93 1.68
CA VAL A 635 24.42 -12.77 0.62
C VAL A 635 25.04 -12.01 -0.55
N PHE A 636 24.97 -12.61 -1.73
CA PHE A 636 25.46 -12.02 -2.96
C PHE A 636 24.30 -11.70 -3.89
N LEU A 637 24.17 -10.41 -4.24
CA LEU A 637 23.16 -9.90 -5.15
C LEU A 637 23.79 -9.70 -6.52
N VAL A 638 23.60 -10.64 -7.42
CA VAL A 638 24.17 -10.58 -8.78
C VAL A 638 23.21 -9.82 -9.69
N SER A 639 23.68 -8.77 -10.39
CA SER A 639 22.85 -7.96 -11.28
C SER A 639 23.51 -7.73 -12.63
N ARG A 640 22.68 -7.77 -13.68
CA ARG A 640 23.08 -7.40 -15.06
C ARG A 640 22.65 -5.98 -15.41
N SER A 641 21.83 -5.35 -14.59
CA SER A 641 21.28 -4.02 -14.85
C SER A 641 22.32 -2.93 -14.60
N ARG A 642 22.35 -1.93 -15.49
CA ARG A 642 23.11 -0.69 -15.34
C ARG A 642 22.21 0.52 -15.06
N ALA A 643 20.92 0.30 -14.87
CA ALA A 643 19.97 1.37 -14.58
C ALA A 643 20.27 1.96 -13.20
N PRO A 644 20.40 3.30 -13.08
CA PRO A 644 20.73 3.95 -11.80
C PRO A 644 19.74 3.60 -10.67
N GLU A 645 18.46 3.54 -10.99
CA GLU A 645 17.39 3.20 -10.04
C GLU A 645 17.54 1.77 -9.48
N ALA A 646 17.94 0.80 -10.32
CA ALA A 646 18.17 -0.57 -9.90
C ALA A 646 19.40 -0.68 -8.99
N LEU A 647 20.49 0.01 -9.36
CA LEU A 647 21.71 0.03 -8.58
C LEU A 647 21.53 0.73 -7.23
N GLU A 648 20.78 1.83 -7.18
CA GLU A 648 20.44 2.52 -5.93
C GLU A 648 19.67 1.59 -4.99
N ARG A 649 18.68 0.86 -5.52
CA ARG A 649 17.87 -0.11 -4.77
C ARG A 649 18.74 -1.25 -4.21
N LEU A 650 19.62 -1.84 -5.00
CA LEU A 650 20.51 -2.90 -4.53
C LEU A 650 21.55 -2.38 -3.53
N SER A 651 22.11 -1.17 -3.75
CA SER A 651 23.01 -0.53 -2.80
C SER A 651 22.38 -0.28 -1.43
N ALA A 652 21.06 -0.07 -1.37
CA ALA A 652 20.35 0.03 -0.10
C ALA A 652 20.46 -1.27 0.72
N MET A 653 20.41 -2.43 0.06
CA MET A 653 20.56 -3.74 0.70
C MET A 653 21.95 -3.96 1.32
N GLU A 654 23.01 -3.35 0.76
CA GLU A 654 24.34 -3.39 1.35
C GLU A 654 24.49 -2.50 2.59
N LYS A 655 23.79 -1.35 2.58
CA LYS A 655 23.98 -0.29 3.59
C LYS A 655 23.21 -0.53 4.89
N THR A 656 22.11 -1.29 4.83
CA THR A 656 21.28 -1.51 6.02
C THR A 656 20.75 -2.95 6.12
N GLU A 657 20.72 -3.45 7.34
CA GLU A 657 20.04 -4.70 7.69
C GLU A 657 18.61 -4.47 8.20
N ASP A 658 18.25 -3.23 8.50
CA ASP A 658 16.91 -2.86 9.00
C ASP A 658 15.85 -3.01 7.92
N GLY A 659 14.96 -3.99 8.07
CA GLY A 659 13.88 -4.27 7.13
C GLY A 659 12.85 -3.13 7.06
N PHE A 660 12.61 -2.42 8.15
CA PHE A 660 11.69 -1.26 8.15
C PHE A 660 12.26 -0.10 7.34
N ALA A 661 13.57 0.18 7.50
CA ALA A 661 14.26 1.20 6.70
C ALA A 661 14.24 0.84 5.20
N LEU A 662 14.50 -0.43 4.85
CA LEU A 662 14.41 -0.91 3.47
C LEU A 662 13.00 -0.79 2.89
N SER A 663 11.99 -1.10 3.67
CA SER A 663 10.60 -0.97 3.25
C SER A 663 10.19 0.50 3.04
N GLU A 664 10.68 1.43 3.87
CA GLU A 664 10.47 2.87 3.66
C GLU A 664 11.17 3.35 2.37
N MET A 665 12.37 2.84 2.08
CA MET A 665 13.06 3.14 0.83
C MET A 665 12.33 2.58 -0.39
N ASP A 666 11.89 1.32 -0.34
CA ASP A 666 11.10 0.70 -1.42
C ASP A 666 9.83 1.50 -1.71
N LEU A 667 9.14 1.92 -0.65
CA LEU A 667 7.95 2.76 -0.75
C LEU A 667 8.25 4.12 -1.39
N SER A 668 9.42 4.71 -1.10
CA SER A 668 9.83 6.00 -1.67
C SER A 668 10.23 5.91 -3.16
N LEU A 669 10.74 4.77 -3.59
CA LEU A 669 11.18 4.51 -4.97
C LEU A 669 10.03 4.07 -5.89
N ARG A 670 8.94 3.50 -5.33
CA ARG A 670 7.75 3.12 -6.10
C ARG A 670 6.94 4.35 -6.49
N ARG A 671 6.35 4.33 -7.68
CA ARG A 671 5.39 5.36 -8.09
C ARG A 671 4.10 5.25 -7.31
N GLU A 672 3.45 6.38 -7.03
CA GLU A 672 2.26 6.49 -6.17
C GLU A 672 1.11 5.52 -6.55
N GLY A 673 0.95 5.15 -7.83
CA GLY A 673 -0.09 4.22 -8.30
C GLY A 673 0.12 2.75 -7.95
N ASP A 674 1.35 2.34 -7.58
CA ASP A 674 1.67 0.93 -7.32
C ASP A 674 1.50 0.53 -5.83
N ILE A 675 1.30 1.53 -4.95
CA ILE A 675 1.35 1.34 -3.49
C ILE A 675 0.09 0.64 -2.93
N PHE A 676 -1.06 0.89 -3.52
CA PHE A 676 -2.35 0.35 -3.05
C PHE A 676 -2.86 -0.84 -3.86
N GLY A 677 -2.07 -1.34 -4.80
CA GLY A 677 -2.43 -2.53 -5.58
C GLY A 677 -3.65 -2.31 -6.49
N ASP A 678 -3.61 -1.28 -7.34
CA ASP A 678 -4.71 -0.86 -8.24
C ASP A 678 -5.24 -1.96 -9.20
N ARG A 679 -4.73 -3.19 -9.10
CA ARG A 679 -5.15 -4.28 -10.00
C ARG A 679 -6.07 -5.32 -9.36
N GLN A 680 -6.30 -5.29 -8.04
CA GLN A 680 -7.12 -6.34 -7.43
C GLN A 680 -8.53 -5.95 -6.98
N HIS A 681 -8.83 -4.70 -6.58
CA HIS A 681 -10.21 -4.27 -6.26
C HIS A 681 -10.32 -2.73 -6.25
N GLY A 682 -10.81 -2.13 -7.32
CA GLY A 682 -11.31 -0.75 -7.34
C GLY A 682 -10.25 0.33 -7.13
N ALA A 683 -10.55 1.55 -7.57
CA ALA A 683 -9.69 2.72 -7.39
C ALA A 683 -9.30 2.92 -5.92
N SER A 684 -8.04 3.23 -5.65
CA SER A 684 -7.55 3.58 -4.32
C SER A 684 -8.51 4.58 -3.63
N PRO A 685 -8.92 4.34 -2.39
CA PRO A 685 -9.79 5.27 -1.67
C PRO A 685 -9.12 6.64 -1.43
N LEU A 686 -7.80 6.73 -1.59
CA LEU A 686 -6.99 7.92 -1.34
C LEU A 686 -6.59 8.60 -2.65
N LYS A 687 -7.06 9.85 -2.84
CA LYS A 687 -6.83 10.64 -4.06
C LYS A 687 -5.68 11.64 -3.92
N LEU A 688 -5.43 12.15 -2.71
CA LEU A 688 -4.45 13.21 -2.43
C LEU A 688 -3.32 12.79 -1.50
N VAL A 689 -3.52 11.72 -0.73
CA VAL A 689 -2.60 11.30 0.31
C VAL A 689 -1.43 10.53 -0.29
N ASN A 690 -0.23 10.96 0.08
CA ASN A 690 0.99 10.20 -0.15
C ASN A 690 1.47 9.61 1.18
N VAL A 691 1.42 8.29 1.30
CA VAL A 691 1.68 7.59 2.56
C VAL A 691 3.10 7.84 3.09
N VAL A 692 4.05 8.10 2.21
CA VAL A 692 5.45 8.37 2.57
C VAL A 692 5.61 9.78 3.12
N ARG A 693 5.03 10.77 2.43
CA ARG A 693 5.21 12.20 2.74
C ARG A 693 4.29 12.70 3.84
N ASP A 694 3.10 12.10 3.96
CA ASP A 694 2.04 12.59 4.83
C ASP A 694 1.98 11.87 6.20
N LYS A 695 3.08 11.23 6.66
CA LYS A 695 3.17 10.48 7.93
C LYS A 695 2.53 11.22 9.11
N ALA A 696 2.91 12.47 9.31
CA ALA A 696 2.39 13.29 10.41
C ALA A 696 0.87 13.55 10.31
N VAL A 697 0.34 13.64 9.08
CA VAL A 697 -1.10 13.85 8.85
C VAL A 697 -1.87 12.55 9.11
N ILE A 698 -1.31 11.40 8.72
CA ILE A 698 -1.86 10.06 8.99
C ILE A 698 -1.98 9.84 10.50
N GLU A 699 -0.90 10.06 11.25
CA GLU A 699 -0.90 9.91 12.71
C GLU A 699 -1.85 10.86 13.43
N ALA A 700 -1.99 12.09 12.90
CA ALA A 700 -2.92 13.07 13.44
C ALA A 700 -4.37 12.65 13.21
N ALA A 701 -4.70 12.23 11.98
CA ALA A 701 -6.04 11.76 11.60
C ALA A 701 -6.45 10.52 12.41
N TYR A 702 -5.54 9.55 12.57
CA TYR A 702 -5.74 8.36 13.37
C TYR A 702 -6.07 8.66 14.83
N ARG A 703 -5.28 9.52 15.49
CA ARG A 703 -5.53 9.93 16.88
C ARG A 703 -6.85 10.64 17.05
N ASP A 704 -7.17 11.55 16.14
CA ASP A 704 -8.38 12.37 16.22
C ASP A 704 -9.64 11.53 15.92
N ALA A 705 -9.60 10.59 14.97
CA ALA A 705 -10.70 9.68 14.68
C ALA A 705 -11.05 8.80 15.91
N ARG A 706 -10.03 8.26 16.59
CA ARG A 706 -10.25 7.50 17.83
C ARG A 706 -10.83 8.35 18.97
N SER A 707 -10.42 9.61 19.05
CA SER A 707 -10.89 10.51 20.11
C SER A 707 -12.39 10.83 20.02
N ILE A 708 -13.03 10.64 18.87
CA ILE A 708 -14.45 10.96 18.66
C ILE A 708 -15.38 10.20 19.60
N PHE A 709 -15.00 8.95 19.91
CA PHE A 709 -15.80 8.07 20.77
C PHE A 709 -15.41 8.15 22.25
N GLN A 710 -14.43 8.98 22.62
CA GLN A 710 -14.07 9.24 24.02
C GLN A 710 -15.08 10.23 24.64
N ALA A 711 -15.33 10.06 25.95
CA ALA A 711 -16.13 11.00 26.70
C ALA A 711 -15.53 12.42 26.62
N ASP A 712 -16.36 13.45 26.51
CA ASP A 712 -16.02 14.86 26.49
C ASP A 712 -15.12 15.35 25.33
N ALA A 713 -14.86 14.51 24.32
CA ALA A 713 -14.06 14.93 23.17
C ALA A 713 -14.82 15.90 22.26
N LEU A 714 -16.10 15.63 22.02
CA LEU A 714 -17.00 16.39 21.14
C LEU A 714 -18.41 16.42 21.74
N THR A 715 -19.19 17.42 21.33
CA THR A 715 -20.62 17.45 21.62
C THR A 715 -21.37 16.36 20.84
N ASP A 716 -22.54 15.97 21.31
CA ASP A 716 -23.35 14.94 20.62
C ASP A 716 -23.78 15.40 19.21
N ASP A 717 -24.05 16.71 19.04
CA ASP A 717 -24.37 17.28 17.72
C ASP A 717 -23.19 17.21 16.76
N GLU A 718 -21.97 17.56 17.22
CA GLU A 718 -20.75 17.44 16.40
C GLU A 718 -20.49 15.98 16.00
N ARG A 719 -20.69 15.06 16.92
CA ARG A 719 -20.53 13.61 16.66
C ARG A 719 -21.56 13.12 15.66
N ALA A 720 -22.84 13.49 15.82
CA ALA A 720 -23.90 13.13 14.89
C ALA A 720 -23.62 13.60 13.46
N ILE A 721 -23.14 14.81 13.32
CA ILE A 721 -22.74 15.45 12.07
C ILE A 721 -21.61 14.67 11.35
N ILE A 722 -20.56 14.31 12.09
CA ILE A 722 -19.45 13.53 11.56
C ILE A 722 -19.92 12.15 11.10
N MET A 723 -20.76 11.48 11.90
CA MET A 723 -21.27 10.16 11.57
C MET A 723 -22.21 10.17 10.37
N GLN A 724 -23.01 11.23 10.21
CA GLN A 724 -23.84 11.42 9.02
C GLN A 724 -22.98 11.59 7.74
N GLU A 725 -21.92 12.38 7.83
CA GLU A 725 -20.99 12.54 6.70
C GLU A 725 -20.28 11.22 6.37
N LEU A 726 -19.87 10.46 7.39
CA LEU A 726 -19.30 9.12 7.20
C LEU A 726 -20.25 8.20 6.46
N GLN A 727 -21.51 8.16 6.88
CA GLN A 727 -22.55 7.35 6.22
C GLN A 727 -22.71 7.76 4.75
N THR A 728 -22.75 9.05 4.46
CA THR A 728 -22.84 9.58 3.09
C THR A 728 -21.66 9.11 2.24
N ILE A 729 -20.45 9.16 2.79
CA ILE A 729 -19.23 8.70 2.08
C ILE A 729 -19.31 7.19 1.80
N GLN A 730 -19.77 6.38 2.75
CA GLN A 730 -19.93 4.92 2.58
C GLN A 730 -20.98 4.58 1.50
N GLU A 731 -22.13 5.25 1.51
CA GLU A 731 -23.18 5.07 0.50
C GLU A 731 -22.68 5.41 -0.92
N MET A 732 -21.84 6.43 -1.06
CA MET A 732 -21.26 6.80 -2.34
C MET A 732 -20.24 5.78 -2.86
N ARG A 733 -19.45 5.15 -1.98
CA ARG A 733 -18.50 4.11 -2.36
C ARG A 733 -19.18 2.79 -2.79
N ASN A 734 -20.37 2.53 -2.29
CA ASN A 734 -21.16 1.34 -2.60
C ASN A 734 -22.01 1.48 -3.87
N ARG A 735 -22.08 2.68 -4.45
CA ARG A 735 -22.71 2.97 -5.77
C ARG A 735 -21.72 2.78 -6.92
#